data_f6a0dc7372bc1fc1214be78c5a4aee57
#
_entry.id   f6a0dc7372bc1fc1214be78c5a4aee57
#
_cell.length_a   1.000
_cell.length_b   1.000
_cell.length_c   1.000
_cell.angle_alpha   90.00
_cell.angle_beta   90.00
_cell.angle_gamma   90.00
#
_symmetry.space_group_name_H-M   'P 1'
#
loop_
_entity.id
_entity.type
_entity.pdbx_description
1 polymer ?
#
loop_
_entity_poly.entity_id
_entity_poly.type
_entity_poly.pdbx_seq_one_letter_code
_entity_poly.pdbx_strand_id
1 'polypeptide(L)'
;MNDRRFFKPLLTLLTVVLLVLVHFAQRELTAERNRLKLTRVEAIESMPPAMAFTAVALGGFRGLISNALWIRLNDLQIDEKYFEMVQLSDWITKMQPHFVAVWVHQAWNLSYNISVKFPDPNDRWFWVNRGIELLRDEALKYNPNETLIYRELAWHFQHKMGANLDNAHMTYKREWARQMTEVFGNQHTPNWEELINPQTDEAKQRTKVLRERYKMDPKVAREVDAKYGPLEWRLPETHAIYWASLGLKNSKPEQLITLRRVVYQSMQLAAQRGRLIYNPVDKYFEFGPNLVAIPMANEGYEDMQTGDPANLDNVKNAHANFLKQAITALYLHNREQDAARWHDYLGKKYPNRYTRPGQNVTEFVMERYKELMDLGKDKVQSAIEGLLMRHFYELAIGDEDSRAQGYVRLIQQIHREYGKKVERSERDRVDLPTLPKLRQLVLDRLIDAPPGEGWSPQMRLQLLTSLNLPVPKNAPWLTAPVVATTPGMLTAQGVTNRPTSFNPPTVDKKEAAEINLKAGKEFLAKNKQQADVVERPSGLQYRIVTAGTGKRPTEKDKVRVHYTGKVIDKKTLQPGGIFDSSYEKNSPLEFDVTGVIKGWTEALLLMPKGSKWQLFIPHYLAYGERGSPPGIGGNEVLYFEVEMLDVLGK
;
A
#
# COMPACT_ATOMS: atom_id res chain seq x y z
N MET A 1 -60.80 51.87 -3.90
CA MET A 1 -59.52 52.06 -4.64
C MET A 1 -58.49 52.69 -3.72
N ASN A 2 -57.27 52.15 -3.58
CA ASN A 2 -56.05 52.59 -2.87
C ASN A 2 -55.79 52.05 -1.44
N ASP A 3 -55.96 50.77 -1.23
CA ASP A 3 -55.41 50.13 -0.01
C ASP A 3 -53.93 49.72 -0.11
N ARG A 4 -53.32 49.82 -1.31
CA ARG A 4 -51.93 49.41 -1.54
C ARG A 4 -50.87 50.34 -0.87
N ARG A 5 -51.20 51.57 -0.54
CA ARG A 5 -50.25 52.52 0.06
C ARG A 5 -49.97 52.26 1.55
N PHE A 6 -50.91 51.65 2.25
CA PHE A 6 -50.75 51.28 3.67
C PHE A 6 -50.22 49.84 3.84
N PHE A 7 -50.40 49.00 2.84
CA PHE A 7 -50.03 47.57 2.93
C PHE A 7 -48.50 47.36 2.99
N LYS A 8 -47.73 48.13 2.22
CA LYS A 8 -46.26 48.03 2.21
C LYS A 8 -45.65 48.45 3.55
N PRO A 9 -45.93 49.62 4.12
CA PRO A 9 -45.35 49.97 5.42
C PRO A 9 -45.84 49.07 6.56
N LEU A 10 -47.07 48.55 6.50
CA LEU A 10 -47.57 47.58 7.47
C LEU A 10 -46.82 46.25 7.39
N LEU A 11 -46.55 45.76 6.17
CA LEU A 11 -45.77 44.54 5.94
C LEU A 11 -44.32 44.72 6.42
N THR A 12 -43.72 45.87 6.15
CA THR A 12 -42.37 46.21 6.63
C THR A 12 -42.31 46.26 8.15
N LEU A 13 -43.30 46.91 8.80
CA LEU A 13 -43.40 46.95 10.25
C LEU A 13 -43.57 45.56 10.85
N LEU A 14 -44.44 44.73 10.28
CA LEU A 14 -44.65 43.35 10.70
C LEU A 14 -43.37 42.53 10.57
N THR A 15 -42.64 42.69 9.48
CA THR A 15 -41.34 42.03 9.26
C THR A 15 -40.30 42.43 10.30
N VAL A 16 -40.22 43.73 10.62
CA VAL A 16 -39.31 44.22 11.65
C VAL A 16 -39.70 43.70 13.05
N VAL A 17 -40.98 43.69 13.37
CA VAL A 17 -41.48 43.12 14.64
C VAL A 17 -41.15 41.61 14.73
N LEU A 18 -41.39 40.87 13.67
CA LEU A 18 -41.04 39.44 13.61
C LEU A 18 -39.53 39.21 13.77
N LEU A 19 -38.70 40.01 13.11
CA LEU A 19 -37.23 39.91 13.27
C LEU A 19 -36.78 40.22 14.71
N VAL A 20 -37.38 41.18 15.37
CA VAL A 20 -37.12 41.51 16.78
C VAL A 20 -37.56 40.37 17.71
N LEU A 21 -38.75 39.79 17.47
CA LEU A 21 -39.23 38.63 18.25
C LEU A 21 -38.33 37.38 18.04
N VAL A 22 -37.93 37.14 16.81
CA VAL A 22 -36.97 36.06 16.50
C VAL A 22 -35.63 36.29 17.17
N HIS A 23 -35.15 37.54 17.20
CA HIS A 23 -33.91 37.89 17.91
C HIS A 23 -33.98 37.58 19.42
N PHE A 24 -35.07 37.97 20.09
CA PHE A 24 -35.26 37.66 21.50
C PHE A 24 -35.40 36.17 21.78
N ALA A 25 -36.18 35.45 20.95
CA ALA A 25 -36.31 34.00 21.06
C ALA A 25 -34.97 33.28 20.85
N GLN A 26 -34.16 33.71 19.87
CA GLN A 26 -32.82 33.20 19.66
C GLN A 26 -31.88 33.47 20.84
N ARG A 27 -31.98 34.62 21.47
CA ARG A 27 -31.16 34.99 22.64
C ARG A 27 -31.46 34.08 23.84
N GLU A 28 -32.73 33.84 24.13
CA GLU A 28 -33.15 32.88 25.16
C GLU A 28 -32.73 31.46 24.85
N LEU A 29 -32.96 31.02 23.63
CA LEU A 29 -32.57 29.68 23.18
C LEU A 29 -31.04 29.46 23.26
N THR A 30 -30.27 30.48 22.91
CA THR A 30 -28.81 30.44 23.00
C THR A 30 -28.33 30.41 24.45
N ALA A 31 -28.96 31.18 25.34
CA ALA A 31 -28.64 31.16 26.75
C ALA A 31 -28.93 29.79 27.39
N GLU A 32 -30.08 29.18 27.05
CA GLU A 32 -30.46 27.85 27.52
C GLU A 32 -29.55 26.75 26.94
N ARG A 33 -29.19 26.81 25.66
CA ARG A 33 -28.22 25.90 25.02
C ARG A 33 -26.85 26.02 25.68
N ASN A 34 -26.38 27.21 26.02
CA ASN A 34 -25.13 27.43 26.75
C ASN A 34 -25.17 26.86 28.16
N ARG A 35 -26.31 27.07 28.88
CA ARG A 35 -26.55 26.50 30.21
C ARG A 35 -26.49 24.95 30.18
N LEU A 36 -27.08 24.35 29.16
CA LEU A 36 -27.11 22.89 28.94
C LEU A 36 -25.83 22.37 28.29
N LYS A 37 -24.82 23.20 28.04
CA LYS A 37 -23.59 22.86 27.35
C LYS A 37 -23.81 22.19 25.95
N LEU A 38 -24.91 22.58 25.29
CA LEU A 38 -25.26 22.08 23.96
C LEU A 38 -24.63 22.90 22.82
N THR A 39 -24.03 24.06 23.14
CA THR A 39 -23.30 24.89 22.17
C THR A 39 -21.81 24.82 22.44
N ARG A 40 -21.10 24.12 21.58
CA ARG A 40 -19.65 24.28 21.41
C ARG A 40 -19.43 25.26 20.25
N VAL A 41 -19.40 26.56 20.55
CA VAL A 41 -19.05 27.58 19.55
C VAL A 41 -17.62 27.99 19.81
N GLU A 42 -16.69 27.34 19.10
CA GLU A 42 -15.35 27.90 18.97
C GLU A 42 -15.31 28.84 17.77
N ALA A 43 -14.64 29.98 17.93
CA ALA A 43 -14.46 30.94 16.86
C ALA A 43 -13.67 30.32 15.71
N ILE A 44 -14.16 30.48 14.49
CA ILE A 44 -13.58 29.90 13.30
C ILE A 44 -12.49 30.84 12.78
N GLU A 45 -11.25 30.64 13.20
CA GLU A 45 -10.12 31.54 12.95
C GLU A 45 -9.63 31.59 11.50
N SER A 46 -10.11 30.73 10.59
CA SER A 46 -9.57 30.62 9.22
C SER A 46 -10.62 30.56 8.10
N MET A 47 -11.81 31.10 8.34
CA MET A 47 -12.87 31.10 7.33
C MET A 47 -12.74 32.29 6.38
N PRO A 48 -12.95 32.14 5.05
CA PRO A 48 -13.05 33.28 4.14
C PRO A 48 -14.09 34.30 4.61
N PRO A 49 -13.83 35.60 4.51
CA PRO A 49 -14.72 36.65 5.06
C PRO A 49 -16.16 36.56 4.59
N ALA A 50 -16.39 36.18 3.32
CA ALA A 50 -17.73 35.99 2.78
C ALA A 50 -18.47 34.84 3.46
N MET A 51 -17.78 33.73 3.78
CA MET A 51 -18.38 32.61 4.49
C MET A 51 -18.57 32.87 5.98
N ALA A 52 -17.64 33.60 6.62
CA ALA A 52 -17.78 34.03 7.98
C ALA A 52 -19.00 34.95 8.13
N PHE A 53 -19.17 35.90 7.21
CA PHE A 53 -20.37 36.77 7.16
C PHE A 53 -21.65 35.93 6.96
N THR A 54 -21.67 35.02 6.02
CA THR A 54 -22.81 34.14 5.75
C THR A 54 -23.12 33.24 6.97
N ALA A 55 -22.10 32.72 7.65
CA ALA A 55 -22.26 31.90 8.84
C ALA A 55 -22.81 32.67 10.02
N VAL A 56 -22.44 33.95 10.17
CA VAL A 56 -22.95 34.85 11.22
C VAL A 56 -24.35 35.39 10.86
N ALA A 57 -24.53 35.84 9.63
CA ALA A 57 -25.79 36.41 9.16
C ALA A 57 -26.93 35.40 9.07
N LEU A 58 -26.61 34.15 8.68
CA LEU A 58 -27.61 33.10 8.50
C LEU A 58 -27.78 32.19 9.73
N GLY A 59 -27.00 32.38 10.81
CA GLY A 59 -27.15 31.72 12.12
C GLY A 59 -27.67 30.28 12.09
N GLY A 60 -28.96 30.08 12.19
CA GLY A 60 -29.62 28.78 12.19
C GLY A 60 -29.60 28.00 10.85
N PHE A 61 -29.24 28.64 9.74
CA PHE A 61 -29.21 27.99 8.41
C PHE A 61 -27.89 27.26 8.09
N ARG A 62 -26.89 27.33 9.00
CA ARG A 62 -25.59 26.63 8.79
C ARG A 62 -25.77 25.17 8.47
N GLY A 63 -26.71 24.47 9.12
CA GLY A 63 -27.02 23.08 8.88
C GLY A 63 -27.58 22.83 7.48
N LEU A 64 -28.49 23.69 7.02
CA LEU A 64 -29.08 23.58 5.66
C LEU A 64 -28.03 23.80 4.58
N ILE A 65 -27.16 24.81 4.74
CA ILE A 65 -26.05 25.06 3.80
C ILE A 65 -25.09 23.86 3.78
N SER A 66 -24.69 23.37 4.94
CA SER A 66 -23.81 22.20 5.03
C SER A 66 -24.43 20.97 4.39
N ASN A 67 -25.72 20.74 4.55
CA ASN A 67 -26.44 19.64 3.89
C ASN A 67 -26.48 19.80 2.35
N ALA A 68 -26.74 21.02 1.85
CA ALA A 68 -26.70 21.29 0.42
C ALA A 68 -25.31 21.07 -0.18
N LEU A 69 -24.26 21.52 0.53
CA LEU A 69 -22.86 21.27 0.14
C LEU A 69 -22.52 19.79 0.20
N TRP A 70 -23.05 19.05 1.20
CA TRP A 70 -22.86 17.60 1.31
C TRP A 70 -23.50 16.83 0.15
N ILE A 71 -24.73 17.21 -0.26
CA ILE A 71 -25.37 16.64 -1.44
C ILE A 71 -24.51 16.89 -2.68
N ARG A 72 -24.06 18.16 -2.87
CA ARG A 72 -23.15 18.49 -3.98
C ARG A 72 -21.84 17.73 -3.95
N LEU A 73 -21.30 17.48 -2.77
CA LEU A 73 -20.07 16.69 -2.60
C LEU A 73 -20.27 15.24 -3.07
N ASN A 74 -21.42 14.64 -2.77
CA ASN A 74 -21.77 13.31 -3.28
C ASN A 74 -21.92 13.27 -4.81
N ASP A 75 -22.50 14.33 -5.40
CA ASP A 75 -22.57 14.44 -6.88
C ASP A 75 -21.16 14.51 -7.49
N LEU A 76 -20.26 15.30 -6.89
CA LEU A 76 -18.86 15.38 -7.32
C LEU A 76 -18.12 14.05 -7.18
N GLN A 77 -18.46 13.24 -6.18
CA GLN A 77 -17.90 11.89 -6.01
C GLN A 77 -18.35 10.97 -7.15
N ILE A 78 -19.61 11.00 -7.51
CA ILE A 78 -20.17 10.23 -8.65
C ILE A 78 -19.51 10.67 -9.96
N ASP A 79 -19.28 11.99 -10.12
CA ASP A 79 -18.59 12.57 -11.27
C ASP A 79 -17.07 12.36 -11.26
N GLU A 80 -16.50 11.71 -10.23
CA GLU A 80 -15.05 11.53 -9.99
C GLU A 80 -14.23 12.83 -9.88
N LYS A 81 -14.86 13.96 -9.51
CA LYS A 81 -14.24 15.28 -9.36
C LYS A 81 -13.60 15.44 -7.98
N TYR A 82 -12.67 14.58 -7.63
CA TYR A 82 -12.10 14.45 -6.28
C TYR A 82 -11.40 15.71 -5.77
N PHE A 83 -10.79 16.51 -6.66
CA PHE A 83 -10.15 17.77 -6.25
C PHE A 83 -11.14 18.86 -5.86
N GLU A 84 -12.27 18.96 -6.57
CA GLU A 84 -13.35 19.89 -6.20
C GLU A 84 -13.98 19.49 -4.85
N MET A 85 -14.04 18.19 -4.57
CA MET A 85 -14.53 17.68 -3.27
C MET A 85 -13.68 18.17 -2.10
N VAL A 86 -12.35 18.31 -2.26
CA VAL A 86 -11.46 18.79 -1.18
C VAL A 86 -11.89 20.18 -0.71
N GLN A 87 -12.14 21.09 -1.64
CA GLN A 87 -12.55 22.46 -1.29
C GLN A 87 -13.93 22.49 -0.64
N LEU A 88 -14.88 21.70 -1.17
CA LEU A 88 -16.23 21.63 -0.58
C LEU A 88 -16.20 21.06 0.84
N SER A 89 -15.45 19.98 1.04
CA SER A 89 -15.27 19.36 2.37
C SER A 89 -14.63 20.33 3.36
N ASP A 90 -13.62 21.09 2.92
CA ASP A 90 -12.98 22.13 3.75
C ASP A 90 -13.99 23.22 4.19
N TRP A 91 -14.90 23.62 3.31
CA TRP A 91 -15.96 24.55 3.68
C TRP A 91 -16.96 23.95 4.68
N ILE A 92 -17.38 22.71 4.47
CA ILE A 92 -18.33 22.05 5.39
C ILE A 92 -17.69 21.88 6.77
N THR A 93 -16.44 21.44 6.84
CA THR A 93 -15.74 21.25 8.13
C THR A 93 -15.51 22.56 8.88
N LYS A 94 -15.27 23.66 8.16
CA LYS A 94 -15.19 24.99 8.76
C LYS A 94 -16.54 25.51 9.28
N MET A 95 -17.63 25.22 8.58
CA MET A 95 -18.97 25.61 9.03
C MET A 95 -19.50 24.72 10.15
N GLN A 96 -19.20 23.42 10.11
CA GLN A 96 -19.64 22.43 11.08
C GLN A 96 -18.49 21.51 11.51
N PRO A 97 -17.54 21.98 12.34
CA PRO A 97 -16.36 21.22 12.73
C PRO A 97 -16.66 19.95 13.55
N HIS A 98 -17.89 19.84 14.09
CA HIS A 98 -18.35 18.63 14.78
C HIS A 98 -19.09 17.64 13.87
N PHE A 99 -19.15 17.90 12.56
CA PHE A 99 -19.72 16.95 11.59
C PHE A 99 -18.67 15.93 11.18
N VAL A 100 -18.49 14.91 12.02
CA VAL A 100 -17.42 13.90 11.95
C VAL A 100 -17.36 13.19 10.60
N ALA A 101 -18.50 12.85 10.00
CA ALA A 101 -18.55 12.12 8.73
C ALA A 101 -17.81 12.85 7.59
N VAL A 102 -17.82 14.19 7.57
CA VAL A 102 -17.12 14.98 6.55
C VAL A 102 -15.61 14.87 6.69
N TRP A 103 -15.08 14.93 7.92
CA TRP A 103 -13.65 14.76 8.18
C TRP A 103 -13.15 13.39 7.70
N VAL A 104 -13.88 12.34 8.07
CA VAL A 104 -13.55 10.96 7.70
C VAL A 104 -13.61 10.79 6.18
N HIS A 105 -14.67 11.27 5.55
CA HIS A 105 -14.85 11.19 4.10
C HIS A 105 -13.74 11.94 3.34
N GLN A 106 -13.37 13.13 3.79
CA GLN A 106 -12.32 13.93 3.18
C GLN A 106 -10.94 13.25 3.33
N ALA A 107 -10.61 12.76 4.52
CA ALA A 107 -9.36 12.03 4.74
C ALA A 107 -9.26 10.79 3.85
N TRP A 108 -10.38 10.04 3.73
CA TRP A 108 -10.46 8.89 2.84
C TRP A 108 -10.30 9.31 1.37
N ASN A 109 -10.95 10.39 0.94
CA ASN A 109 -10.82 10.93 -0.42
C ASN A 109 -9.37 11.30 -0.76
N LEU A 110 -8.67 12.01 0.13
CA LEU A 110 -7.25 12.35 -0.04
C LEU A 110 -6.38 11.11 -0.20
N SER A 111 -6.55 10.14 0.72
CA SER A 111 -5.66 8.99 0.84
C SER A 111 -5.94 7.88 -0.18
N TYR A 112 -7.20 7.68 -0.61
CA TYR A 112 -7.59 6.53 -1.45
C TYR A 112 -8.01 6.94 -2.87
N ASN A 113 -8.64 8.10 -3.06
CA ASN A 113 -9.07 8.53 -4.39
C ASN A 113 -8.03 9.42 -5.08
N ILE A 114 -7.59 10.47 -4.39
CA ILE A 114 -6.66 11.45 -4.97
C ILE A 114 -5.26 10.85 -5.09
N SER A 115 -4.75 10.21 -4.04
CA SER A 115 -3.38 9.68 -4.04
C SER A 115 -3.11 8.78 -5.25
N VAL A 116 -4.04 7.90 -5.61
CA VAL A 116 -3.85 6.94 -6.70
C VAL A 116 -3.92 7.57 -8.11
N LYS A 117 -4.33 8.84 -8.22
CA LYS A 117 -4.30 9.57 -9.50
C LYS A 117 -2.88 10.05 -9.87
N PHE A 118 -1.92 9.93 -8.96
CA PHE A 118 -0.53 10.31 -9.19
C PHE A 118 0.32 9.08 -9.52
N PRO A 119 1.11 9.11 -10.61
CA PRO A 119 2.02 8.03 -10.93
C PRO A 119 3.24 7.97 -10.01
N ASP A 120 3.73 9.13 -9.53
CA ASP A 120 4.88 9.21 -8.64
C ASP A 120 4.51 8.76 -7.21
N PRO A 121 5.22 7.76 -6.64
CA PRO A 121 4.97 7.29 -5.28
C PRO A 121 5.14 8.36 -4.18
N ASN A 122 5.99 9.37 -4.39
CA ASN A 122 6.18 10.46 -3.42
C ASN A 122 5.00 11.44 -3.43
N ASP A 123 4.41 11.70 -4.61
CA ASP A 123 3.18 12.49 -4.70
C ASP A 123 2.01 11.74 -4.05
N ARG A 124 1.94 10.42 -4.25
CA ARG A 124 0.97 9.57 -3.53
C ARG A 124 1.16 9.67 -2.02
N TRP A 125 2.41 9.60 -1.54
CA TRP A 125 2.74 9.75 -0.13
C TRP A 125 2.27 11.10 0.42
N PHE A 126 2.49 12.19 -0.32
CA PHE A 126 2.01 13.52 0.08
C PHE A 126 0.51 13.52 0.39
N TRP A 127 -0.32 12.95 -0.48
CA TRP A 127 -1.77 12.91 -0.28
C TRP A 127 -2.21 11.96 0.83
N VAL A 128 -1.54 10.81 0.98
CA VAL A 128 -1.80 9.89 2.10
C VAL A 128 -1.46 10.55 3.43
N ASN A 129 -0.30 11.18 3.54
CA ASN A 129 0.11 11.90 4.75
C ASN A 129 -0.84 13.06 5.06
N ARG A 130 -1.32 13.80 4.04
CA ARG A 130 -2.30 14.88 4.22
C ARG A 130 -3.63 14.36 4.78
N GLY A 131 -4.09 13.18 4.37
CA GLY A 131 -5.27 12.53 4.97
C GLY A 131 -5.07 12.19 6.45
N ILE A 132 -3.90 11.68 6.81
CA ILE A 132 -3.52 11.40 8.21
C ILE A 132 -3.48 12.70 9.03
N GLU A 133 -2.83 13.74 8.52
CA GLU A 133 -2.75 15.05 9.17
C GLU A 133 -4.13 15.67 9.40
N LEU A 134 -5.02 15.57 8.42
CA LEU A 134 -6.39 16.07 8.53
C LEU A 134 -7.14 15.45 9.71
N LEU A 135 -7.04 14.12 9.87
CA LEU A 135 -7.68 13.42 10.99
C LEU A 135 -7.01 13.75 12.33
N ARG A 136 -5.67 13.72 12.36
CA ARG A 136 -4.87 13.87 13.57
C ARG A 136 -4.85 15.31 14.08
N ASP A 137 -4.62 16.28 13.20
CA ASP A 137 -4.31 17.65 13.59
C ASP A 137 -5.54 18.56 13.59
N GLU A 138 -6.52 18.26 12.73
CA GLU A 138 -7.71 19.09 12.55
C GLU A 138 -8.96 18.41 13.14
N ALA A 139 -9.32 17.19 12.68
CA ALA A 139 -10.56 16.56 13.14
C ALA A 139 -10.55 16.25 14.64
N LEU A 140 -9.45 15.72 15.21
CA LEU A 140 -9.33 15.45 16.65
C LEU A 140 -9.27 16.72 17.49
N LYS A 141 -8.83 17.85 16.95
CA LYS A 141 -8.85 19.14 17.64
C LYS A 141 -10.27 19.54 18.05
N TYR A 142 -11.23 19.35 17.12
CA TYR A 142 -12.64 19.68 17.37
C TYR A 142 -13.43 18.53 18.00
N ASN A 143 -12.99 17.29 17.80
CA ASN A 143 -13.70 16.08 18.20
C ASN A 143 -12.79 15.12 18.98
N PRO A 144 -12.21 15.53 20.13
CA PRO A 144 -11.15 14.79 20.82
C PRO A 144 -11.60 13.43 21.41
N ASN A 145 -12.91 13.20 21.56
CA ASN A 145 -13.45 11.98 22.14
C ASN A 145 -14.23 11.12 21.10
N GLU A 146 -14.09 11.44 19.82
CA GLU A 146 -14.87 10.78 18.77
C GLU A 146 -14.20 9.50 18.30
N THR A 147 -14.76 8.36 18.67
CA THR A 147 -14.22 7.02 18.37
C THR A 147 -13.98 6.78 16.89
N LEU A 148 -14.88 7.28 16.03
CA LEU A 148 -14.77 7.06 14.58
C LEU A 148 -13.51 7.70 14.01
N ILE A 149 -13.10 8.88 14.49
CA ILE A 149 -11.87 9.55 14.02
C ILE A 149 -10.63 8.73 14.42
N TYR A 150 -10.58 8.24 15.66
CA TYR A 150 -9.47 7.37 16.10
C TYR A 150 -9.40 6.08 15.29
N ARG A 151 -10.56 5.48 15.01
CA ARG A 151 -10.64 4.29 14.17
C ARG A 151 -10.12 4.56 12.76
N GLU A 152 -10.56 5.63 12.12
CA GLU A 152 -10.14 5.97 10.76
C GLU A 152 -8.65 6.34 10.69
N LEU A 153 -8.15 7.07 11.69
CA LEU A 153 -6.73 7.38 11.79
C LEU A 153 -5.88 6.10 11.94
N ALA A 154 -6.29 5.20 12.83
CA ALA A 154 -5.64 3.91 12.99
C ALA A 154 -5.74 3.04 11.71
N TRP A 155 -6.87 3.10 11.01
CA TRP A 155 -7.09 2.42 9.74
C TRP A 155 -6.18 2.91 8.61
N HIS A 156 -5.90 4.21 8.53
CA HIS A 156 -4.95 4.76 7.57
C HIS A 156 -3.55 4.18 7.77
N PHE A 157 -3.10 4.07 9.01
CA PHE A 157 -1.83 3.43 9.34
C PHE A 157 -1.84 1.92 9.04
N GLN A 158 -2.88 1.20 9.45
CA GLN A 158 -2.97 -0.25 9.28
C GLN A 158 -3.16 -0.66 7.82
N HIS A 159 -4.13 -0.03 7.14
CA HIS A 159 -4.62 -0.47 5.83
C HIS A 159 -3.91 0.26 4.68
N LYS A 160 -3.95 1.60 4.65
CA LYS A 160 -3.37 2.35 3.53
C LYS A 160 -1.85 2.28 3.49
N MET A 161 -1.20 2.44 4.63
CA MET A 161 0.25 2.37 4.72
C MET A 161 0.75 0.95 4.99
N GLY A 162 0.13 0.27 5.95
CA GLY A 162 0.56 -1.03 6.44
C GLY A 162 0.29 -2.17 5.46
N ALA A 163 -0.89 -2.28 4.85
CA ALA A 163 -1.19 -3.35 3.90
C ALA A 163 -0.46 -3.20 2.55
N ASN A 164 -0.39 -4.29 1.79
CA ASN A 164 0.26 -4.30 0.46
C ASN A 164 -0.78 -4.12 -0.65
N LEU A 165 -1.70 -3.18 -0.49
CA LEU A 165 -2.84 -2.95 -1.39
C LEU A 165 -2.61 -1.83 -2.42
N ASP A 166 -1.55 -1.06 -2.26
CA ASP A 166 -1.17 0.05 -3.13
C ASP A 166 0.24 -0.19 -3.65
N ASN A 167 0.48 0.02 -4.93
CA ASN A 167 1.81 -0.14 -5.53
C ASN A 167 2.88 0.75 -4.89
N ALA A 168 2.48 1.87 -4.27
CA ALA A 168 3.37 2.77 -3.54
C ALA A 168 3.53 2.43 -2.05
N HIS A 169 2.94 1.34 -1.56
CA HIS A 169 2.95 0.99 -0.12
C HIS A 169 4.34 0.93 0.50
N MET A 170 5.37 0.51 -0.27
CA MET A 170 6.76 0.49 0.21
C MET A 170 7.32 1.89 0.40
N THR A 171 6.96 2.85 -0.48
CA THR A 171 7.35 4.26 -0.32
C THR A 171 6.73 4.86 0.93
N TYR A 172 5.44 4.59 1.21
CA TYR A 172 4.78 5.07 2.42
C TYR A 172 5.48 4.57 3.69
N LYS A 173 5.81 3.27 3.73
CA LYS A 173 6.52 2.67 4.87
C LYS A 173 7.92 3.26 5.07
N ARG A 174 8.68 3.45 3.97
CA ARG A 174 10.03 4.02 4.04
C ARG A 174 10.02 5.47 4.48
N GLU A 175 9.13 6.28 3.90
CA GLU A 175 9.03 7.70 4.27
C GLU A 175 8.57 7.88 5.71
N TRP A 176 7.64 7.05 6.17
CA TRP A 176 7.23 7.05 7.56
C TRP A 176 8.38 6.61 8.48
N ALA A 177 9.07 5.51 8.14
CA ALA A 177 10.21 5.02 8.90
C ALA A 177 11.33 6.06 8.98
N ARG A 178 11.62 6.78 7.89
CA ARG A 178 12.59 7.87 7.88
C ARG A 178 12.19 8.98 8.86
N GLN A 179 10.95 9.46 8.79
CA GLN A 179 10.45 10.50 9.68
C GLN A 179 10.44 10.05 11.16
N MET A 180 10.07 8.82 11.42
CA MET A 180 10.05 8.28 12.79
C MET A 180 11.46 7.99 13.31
N THR A 181 12.43 7.71 12.46
CA THR A 181 13.84 7.60 12.83
C THR A 181 14.39 8.93 13.38
N GLU A 182 13.97 10.06 12.83
CA GLU A 182 14.33 11.40 13.35
C GLU A 182 13.82 11.62 14.78
N VAL A 183 12.74 10.94 15.18
CA VAL A 183 12.11 11.07 16.51
C VAL A 183 12.59 10.00 17.47
N PHE A 184 12.54 8.74 17.07
CA PHE A 184 12.80 7.58 17.94
C PHE A 184 14.26 7.08 17.88
N GLY A 185 15.03 7.55 16.89
CA GLY A 185 16.40 7.06 16.65
C GLY A 185 16.43 5.78 15.82
N ASN A 186 17.64 5.22 15.68
CA ASN A 186 17.88 4.03 14.86
C ASN A 186 17.65 2.70 15.61
N GLN A 187 17.46 2.74 16.92
CA GLN A 187 17.26 1.54 17.73
C GLN A 187 15.87 0.97 17.58
N HIS A 188 15.73 -0.34 17.65
CA HIS A 188 14.46 -1.04 17.61
C HIS A 188 13.52 -0.61 18.75
N THR A 189 14.06 -0.49 19.95
CA THR A 189 13.33 0.01 21.13
C THR A 189 13.72 1.45 21.41
N PRO A 190 12.77 2.40 21.42
CA PRO A 190 13.06 3.80 21.75
C PRO A 190 13.61 3.97 23.17
N ASN A 191 14.46 4.96 23.37
CA ASN A 191 14.83 5.40 24.71
C ASN A 191 13.67 6.24 25.31
N TRP A 192 12.72 5.55 25.94
CA TRP A 192 11.52 6.20 26.51
C TRP A 192 11.86 7.21 27.60
N GLU A 193 12.89 6.94 28.43
CA GLU A 193 13.24 7.86 29.50
C GLU A 193 13.74 9.19 28.93
N GLU A 194 14.54 9.15 27.90
CA GLU A 194 15.04 10.34 27.21
C GLU A 194 13.90 11.16 26.55
N LEU A 195 12.89 10.49 25.97
CA LEU A 195 11.74 11.16 25.34
C LEU A 195 10.75 11.71 26.37
N ILE A 196 10.65 11.10 27.56
CA ILE A 196 9.75 11.54 28.63
C ILE A 196 10.34 12.68 29.43
N ASN A 197 11.65 12.57 29.77
CA ASN A 197 12.40 13.50 30.58
C ASN A 197 13.66 14.00 29.83
N PRO A 198 13.50 14.76 28.72
CA PRO A 198 14.60 15.13 27.85
C PRO A 198 15.58 16.08 28.53
N GLN A 199 16.86 15.69 28.63
CA GLN A 199 17.93 16.49 29.24
C GLN A 199 18.72 17.26 28.19
N THR A 200 19.03 16.64 27.05
CA THR A 200 19.80 17.25 25.95
C THR A 200 18.88 18.06 25.02
N ASP A 201 19.45 19.04 24.33
CA ASP A 201 18.67 19.86 23.37
C ASP A 201 18.17 19.04 22.19
N GLU A 202 18.91 18.02 21.77
CA GLU A 202 18.45 17.06 20.76
C GLU A 202 17.21 16.28 21.25
N ALA A 203 17.25 15.75 22.49
CA ALA A 203 16.12 15.05 23.07
C ALA A 203 14.89 15.95 23.26
N LYS A 204 15.10 17.23 23.68
CA LYS A 204 14.04 18.22 23.76
C LYS A 204 13.39 18.48 22.40
N GLN A 205 14.21 18.62 21.35
CA GLN A 205 13.71 18.84 19.99
C GLN A 205 12.94 17.60 19.48
N ARG A 206 13.45 16.39 19.68
CA ARG A 206 12.74 15.15 19.29
C ARG A 206 11.41 15.01 20.02
N THR A 207 11.37 15.29 21.32
CA THR A 207 10.13 15.25 22.13
C THR A 207 9.14 16.33 21.69
N LYS A 208 9.63 17.52 21.35
CA LYS A 208 8.81 18.61 20.81
C LYS A 208 8.18 18.21 19.49
N VAL A 209 8.96 17.68 18.56
CA VAL A 209 8.47 17.18 17.27
C VAL A 209 7.40 16.09 17.47
N LEU A 210 7.64 15.15 18.38
CA LEU A 210 6.68 14.07 18.68
C LEU A 210 5.34 14.63 19.17
N ARG A 211 5.36 15.61 20.09
CA ARG A 211 4.15 16.21 20.67
C ARG A 211 3.45 17.19 19.73
N GLU A 212 4.20 18.08 19.09
CA GLU A 212 3.61 19.16 18.30
C GLU A 212 3.24 18.75 16.89
N ARG A 213 4.14 18.02 16.21
CA ARG A 213 3.93 17.58 14.82
C ARG A 213 3.11 16.30 14.75
N TYR A 214 3.46 15.29 15.56
CA TYR A 214 2.80 13.98 15.49
C TYR A 214 1.69 13.80 16.50
N LYS A 215 1.44 14.80 17.39
CA LYS A 215 0.39 14.79 18.41
C LYS A 215 0.42 13.55 19.31
N MET A 216 1.60 13.03 19.58
CA MET A 216 1.82 11.83 20.38
C MET A 216 2.47 12.19 21.72
N ASP A 217 1.97 11.60 22.80
CA ASP A 217 2.59 11.70 24.13
C ASP A 217 3.53 10.53 24.35
N PRO A 218 4.84 10.77 24.65
CA PRO A 218 5.80 9.70 24.86
C PRO A 218 5.48 8.83 26.10
N LYS A 219 4.77 9.35 27.11
CA LYS A 219 4.32 8.55 28.26
C LYS A 219 3.26 7.54 27.83
N VAL A 220 2.28 7.99 27.05
CA VAL A 220 1.22 7.12 26.51
C VAL A 220 1.81 6.12 25.51
N ALA A 221 2.77 6.55 24.70
CA ALA A 221 3.46 5.66 23.77
C ALA A 221 4.19 4.53 24.51
N ARG A 222 4.89 4.84 25.61
CA ARG A 222 5.53 3.84 26.49
C ARG A 222 4.49 2.87 27.11
N GLU A 223 3.33 3.38 27.55
CA GLU A 223 2.25 2.52 28.07
C GLU A 223 1.73 1.53 27.01
N VAL A 224 1.58 2.01 25.78
CA VAL A 224 1.18 1.18 24.62
C VAL A 224 2.26 0.15 24.30
N ASP A 225 3.53 0.55 24.31
CA ASP A 225 4.65 -0.36 24.11
C ASP A 225 4.75 -1.43 25.19
N ALA A 226 4.57 -1.06 26.44
CA ALA A 226 4.56 -2.00 27.57
C ALA A 226 3.39 -3.00 27.48
N LYS A 227 2.24 -2.59 26.93
CA LYS A 227 1.05 -3.43 26.82
C LYS A 227 1.05 -4.34 25.60
N TYR A 228 1.56 -3.89 24.47
CA TYR A 228 1.42 -4.57 23.17
C TYR A 228 2.77 -4.91 22.53
N GLY A 229 3.89 -4.45 23.10
CA GLY A 229 5.21 -4.57 22.51
C GLY A 229 6.05 -5.75 22.97
N PRO A 230 7.35 -5.68 22.68
CA PRO A 230 8.05 -4.52 22.12
C PRO A 230 7.69 -4.24 20.66
N LEU A 231 7.34 -2.98 20.37
CA LEU A 231 6.89 -2.54 19.04
C LEU A 231 7.99 -1.76 18.31
N GLU A 232 7.97 -1.83 16.98
CA GLU A 232 8.84 -1.01 16.12
C GLU A 232 8.15 0.33 15.82
N TRP A 233 8.52 1.37 16.58
CA TRP A 233 7.88 2.70 16.52
C TRP A 233 8.14 3.47 15.22
N ARG A 234 8.98 2.96 14.36
CA ARG A 234 9.20 3.50 13.02
C ARG A 234 8.27 2.91 11.97
N LEU A 235 7.40 1.95 12.35
CA LEU A 235 6.49 1.27 11.42
C LEU A 235 5.02 1.66 11.61
N PRO A 236 4.23 1.66 10.53
CA PRO A 236 2.82 2.05 10.55
C PRO A 236 1.97 1.23 11.51
N GLU A 237 2.22 -0.07 11.65
CA GLU A 237 1.47 -0.98 12.50
C GLU A 237 1.45 -0.52 13.96
N THR A 238 2.56 0.00 14.44
CA THR A 238 2.69 0.54 15.80
C THR A 238 1.81 1.78 16.00
N HIS A 239 1.78 2.68 15.01
CA HIS A 239 0.93 3.86 15.07
C HIS A 239 -0.55 3.51 14.97
N ALA A 240 -0.91 2.47 14.22
CA ALA A 240 -2.28 1.95 14.22
C ALA A 240 -2.69 1.46 15.63
N ILE A 241 -1.81 0.73 16.33
CA ILE A 241 -2.05 0.28 17.72
C ILE A 241 -2.16 1.49 18.66
N TYR A 242 -1.27 2.49 18.53
CA TYR A 242 -1.28 3.69 19.37
C TYR A 242 -2.61 4.44 19.26
N TRP A 243 -3.03 4.79 18.05
CA TRP A 243 -4.27 5.56 17.83
C TRP A 243 -5.52 4.77 18.19
N ALA A 244 -5.55 3.47 17.87
CA ALA A 244 -6.66 2.61 18.29
C ALA A 244 -6.75 2.51 19.82
N SER A 245 -5.62 2.41 20.53
CA SER A 245 -5.57 2.35 22.00
C SER A 245 -6.07 3.63 22.65
N LEU A 246 -5.77 4.80 22.07
CA LEU A 246 -6.34 6.07 22.52
C LEU A 246 -7.86 6.11 22.33
N GLY A 247 -8.34 5.67 21.17
CA GLY A 247 -9.77 5.55 20.90
C GLY A 247 -10.49 4.64 21.90
N LEU A 248 -9.89 3.52 22.29
CA LEU A 248 -10.46 2.59 23.27
C LEU A 248 -10.73 3.21 24.64
N LYS A 249 -9.90 4.20 25.06
CA LYS A 249 -10.08 4.89 26.37
C LYS A 249 -11.37 5.71 26.44
N ASN A 250 -11.85 6.19 25.29
CA ASN A 250 -12.98 7.13 25.20
C ASN A 250 -14.23 6.54 24.52
N SER A 251 -14.17 5.26 24.11
CA SER A 251 -15.24 4.64 23.32
C SER A 251 -16.33 4.03 24.19
N LYS A 252 -17.55 4.09 23.68
CA LYS A 252 -18.68 3.37 24.26
C LYS A 252 -18.55 1.87 24.01
N PRO A 253 -19.16 0.99 24.85
CA PRO A 253 -19.02 -0.45 24.74
C PRO A 253 -19.33 -1.02 23.36
N GLU A 254 -20.35 -0.52 22.67
CA GLU A 254 -20.76 -0.93 21.33
C GLU A 254 -19.75 -0.61 20.22
N GLN A 255 -18.84 0.34 20.47
CA GLN A 255 -17.84 0.79 19.52
C GLN A 255 -16.48 0.13 19.72
N LEU A 256 -16.26 -0.51 20.88
CA LEU A 256 -14.95 -1.09 21.24
C LEU A 256 -14.46 -2.14 20.26
N ILE A 257 -15.38 -2.97 19.71
CA ILE A 257 -15.01 -4.12 18.90
C ILE A 257 -14.24 -3.73 17.64
N THR A 258 -14.59 -2.62 16.98
CA THR A 258 -13.94 -2.17 15.77
C THR A 258 -12.49 -1.74 16.03
N LEU A 259 -12.24 -1.03 17.13
CA LEU A 259 -10.90 -0.62 17.54
C LEU A 259 -10.07 -1.80 18.02
N ARG A 260 -10.65 -2.74 18.78
CA ARG A 260 -9.97 -3.99 19.18
C ARG A 260 -9.50 -4.77 17.97
N ARG A 261 -10.33 -4.89 16.92
CA ARG A 261 -9.95 -5.54 15.66
C ARG A 261 -8.74 -4.87 15.00
N VAL A 262 -8.69 -3.54 14.98
CA VAL A 262 -7.50 -2.82 14.49
C VAL A 262 -6.27 -3.16 15.32
N VAL A 263 -6.37 -3.18 16.65
CA VAL A 263 -5.25 -3.50 17.53
C VAL A 263 -4.71 -4.91 17.22
N TYR A 264 -5.54 -5.96 17.33
CA TYR A 264 -5.03 -7.33 17.17
C TYR A 264 -4.52 -7.63 15.76
N GLN A 265 -5.17 -7.08 14.71
CA GLN A 265 -4.67 -7.22 13.34
C GLN A 265 -3.32 -6.50 13.16
N SER A 266 -3.16 -5.33 13.77
CA SER A 266 -1.87 -4.62 13.74
C SER A 266 -0.78 -5.33 14.54
N MET A 267 -1.11 -5.99 15.64
CA MET A 267 -0.19 -6.85 16.40
C MET A 267 0.24 -8.07 15.57
N GLN A 268 -0.67 -8.67 14.82
CA GLN A 268 -0.33 -9.73 13.87
C GLN A 268 0.68 -9.22 12.83
N LEU A 269 0.42 -8.06 12.24
CA LEU A 269 1.32 -7.45 11.26
C LEU A 269 2.68 -7.11 11.89
N ALA A 270 2.69 -6.58 13.12
CA ALA A 270 3.92 -6.32 13.87
C ALA A 270 4.72 -7.60 14.12
N ALA A 271 4.09 -8.70 14.48
CA ALA A 271 4.78 -9.99 14.62
C ALA A 271 5.34 -10.51 13.29
N GLN A 272 4.62 -10.33 12.18
CA GLN A 272 5.02 -10.85 10.86
C GLN A 272 6.12 -10.03 10.17
N ARG A 273 6.15 -8.72 10.35
CA ARG A 273 7.02 -7.77 9.63
C ARG A 273 7.40 -6.53 10.45
N GLY A 274 7.16 -6.55 11.74
CA GLY A 274 7.35 -5.42 12.64
C GLY A 274 8.80 -5.24 13.11
N ARG A 275 9.78 -5.58 12.28
CA ARG A 275 11.18 -5.29 12.50
C ARG A 275 11.80 -4.64 11.27
N LEU A 276 12.45 -3.51 11.47
CA LEU A 276 13.28 -2.87 10.46
C LEU A 276 14.67 -3.48 10.48
N ILE A 277 15.08 -4.03 9.34
CA ILE A 277 16.42 -4.56 9.12
C ILE A 277 17.13 -3.58 8.19
N TYR A 278 18.15 -2.94 8.70
CA TYR A 278 18.92 -1.98 7.92
C TYR A 278 19.94 -2.71 7.05
N ASN A 279 19.90 -2.49 5.75
CA ASN A 279 20.94 -2.90 4.84
C ASN A 279 22.03 -1.80 4.79
N PRO A 280 23.21 -2.01 5.40
CA PRO A 280 24.24 -0.99 5.48
C PRO A 280 24.91 -0.69 4.15
N VAL A 281 24.78 -1.59 3.17
CA VAL A 281 25.39 -1.48 1.84
C VAL A 281 24.53 -0.61 0.94
N ASP A 282 23.30 -0.99 0.76
CA ASP A 282 22.35 -0.30 -0.15
C ASP A 282 21.58 0.82 0.56
N LYS A 283 21.82 1.00 1.85
CA LYS A 283 21.25 2.06 2.70
C LYS A 283 19.72 2.12 2.67
N TYR A 284 19.08 0.98 2.63
CA TYR A 284 17.61 0.90 2.73
C TYR A 284 17.19 -0.05 3.85
N PHE A 285 15.90 0.02 4.22
CA PHE A 285 15.30 -0.85 5.22
C PHE A 285 14.50 -1.97 4.57
N GLU A 286 14.68 -3.17 5.08
CA GLU A 286 13.79 -4.31 4.88
C GLU A 286 12.89 -4.53 6.09
N PHE A 287 11.79 -5.24 5.86
CA PHE A 287 10.84 -5.60 6.91
C PHE A 287 10.96 -7.08 7.22
N GLY A 288 11.28 -7.39 8.45
CA GLY A 288 11.34 -8.77 8.95
C GLY A 288 10.34 -9.01 10.07
N PRO A 289 10.14 -10.28 10.46
CA PRO A 289 9.27 -10.60 11.59
C PRO A 289 9.87 -10.12 12.91
N ASN A 290 9.02 -9.57 13.76
CA ASN A 290 9.35 -9.28 15.14
C ASN A 290 8.95 -10.49 16.00
N LEU A 291 9.89 -11.43 16.16
CA LEU A 291 9.65 -12.69 16.86
C LEU A 291 9.39 -12.50 18.37
N VAL A 292 9.84 -11.38 18.92
CA VAL A 292 9.62 -11.05 20.34
C VAL A 292 8.18 -10.59 20.59
N ALA A 293 7.50 -10.07 19.57
CA ALA A 293 6.10 -9.65 19.67
C ALA A 293 5.09 -10.81 19.57
N ILE A 294 5.51 -12.03 19.26
CA ILE A 294 4.62 -13.20 19.10
C ILE A 294 3.76 -13.46 20.37
N PRO A 295 4.30 -13.46 21.60
CA PRO A 295 3.49 -13.69 22.80
C PRO A 295 2.36 -12.65 22.95
N MET A 296 2.67 -11.37 22.78
CA MET A 296 1.70 -10.30 22.92
C MET A 296 0.61 -10.34 21.82
N ALA A 297 1.01 -10.68 20.58
CA ALA A 297 0.05 -10.90 19.51
C ALA A 297 -0.89 -12.09 19.81
N ASN A 298 -0.36 -13.16 20.41
CA ASN A 298 -1.17 -14.28 20.89
C ASN A 298 -2.19 -13.84 21.95
N GLU A 299 -1.77 -13.06 22.96
CA GLU A 299 -2.69 -12.52 23.97
C GLU A 299 -3.77 -11.67 23.35
N GLY A 300 -3.44 -10.83 22.36
CA GLY A 300 -4.43 -10.07 21.61
C GLY A 300 -5.51 -10.94 20.95
N TYR A 301 -5.14 -12.09 20.39
CA TYR A 301 -6.10 -13.05 19.85
C TYR A 301 -6.93 -13.73 20.94
N GLU A 302 -6.35 -14.05 22.10
CA GLU A 302 -7.09 -14.60 23.24
C GLU A 302 -8.14 -13.61 23.76
N ASP A 303 -7.77 -12.34 23.92
CA ASP A 303 -8.69 -11.26 24.31
C ASP A 303 -9.83 -11.11 23.30
N MET A 304 -9.55 -11.25 22.01
CA MET A 304 -10.59 -11.17 20.97
C MET A 304 -11.55 -12.33 20.97
N GLN A 305 -11.12 -13.54 21.35
CA GLN A 305 -12.03 -14.69 21.47
C GLN A 305 -13.08 -14.47 22.55
N THR A 306 -12.74 -13.74 23.61
CA THR A 306 -13.70 -13.38 24.69
C THR A 306 -14.49 -12.12 24.36
N GLY A 307 -13.87 -11.16 23.66
CA GLY A 307 -14.43 -9.85 23.38
C GLY A 307 -15.31 -9.73 22.12
N ASP A 308 -15.27 -10.72 21.21
CA ASP A 308 -16.07 -10.76 19.97
C ASP A 308 -16.73 -12.13 19.76
N PRO A 309 -17.68 -12.53 20.63
CA PRO A 309 -18.31 -13.83 20.53
C PRO A 309 -19.11 -14.04 19.23
N ALA A 310 -19.59 -12.97 18.61
CA ALA A 310 -20.32 -13.04 17.34
C ALA A 310 -19.43 -13.51 16.16
N ASN A 311 -18.11 -13.34 16.26
CA ASN A 311 -17.14 -13.73 15.23
C ASN A 311 -16.13 -14.77 15.73
N LEU A 312 -16.46 -15.49 16.76
CA LEU A 312 -15.54 -16.40 17.47
C LEU A 312 -14.81 -17.37 16.53
N ASP A 313 -15.53 -17.99 15.59
CA ASP A 313 -14.93 -18.97 14.66
C ASP A 313 -13.94 -18.30 13.68
N ASN A 314 -14.25 -17.10 13.20
CA ASN A 314 -13.33 -16.34 12.37
C ASN A 314 -12.07 -15.93 13.16
N VAL A 315 -12.23 -15.51 14.41
CA VAL A 315 -11.11 -15.15 15.30
C VAL A 315 -10.25 -16.39 15.59
N LYS A 316 -10.85 -17.55 15.89
CA LYS A 316 -10.13 -18.83 16.10
C LYS A 316 -9.35 -19.26 14.86
N ASN A 317 -9.94 -19.14 13.66
CA ASN A 317 -9.26 -19.47 12.41
C ASN A 317 -8.10 -18.52 12.13
N ALA A 318 -8.28 -17.21 12.34
CA ALA A 318 -7.24 -16.21 12.20
C ALA A 318 -6.10 -16.45 13.21
N HIS A 319 -6.42 -16.73 14.45
CA HIS A 319 -5.45 -17.08 15.50
C HIS A 319 -4.62 -18.33 15.14
N ALA A 320 -5.29 -19.41 14.73
CA ALA A 320 -4.57 -20.61 14.28
C ALA A 320 -3.65 -20.35 13.10
N ASN A 321 -4.08 -19.54 12.12
CA ASN A 321 -3.24 -19.14 10.99
C ASN A 321 -2.06 -18.28 11.43
N PHE A 322 -2.25 -17.36 12.36
CA PHE A 322 -1.16 -16.60 12.99
C PHE A 322 -0.15 -17.53 13.67
N LEU A 323 -0.61 -18.48 14.49
CA LEU A 323 0.27 -19.44 15.17
C LEU A 323 1.10 -20.28 14.19
N LYS A 324 0.47 -20.78 13.11
CA LYS A 324 1.20 -21.51 12.05
C LYS A 324 2.31 -20.67 11.41
N GLN A 325 2.02 -19.39 11.16
CA GLN A 325 3.03 -18.46 10.58
C GLN A 325 4.15 -18.18 11.60
N ALA A 326 3.80 -17.94 12.85
CA ALA A 326 4.74 -17.72 13.93
C ALA A 326 5.70 -18.90 14.14
N ILE A 327 5.16 -20.14 14.17
CA ILE A 327 5.93 -21.38 14.27
C ILE A 327 6.93 -21.46 13.10
N THR A 328 6.44 -21.22 11.88
CA THR A 328 7.29 -21.25 10.69
C THR A 328 8.38 -20.17 10.74
N ALA A 329 8.04 -18.95 11.14
CA ALA A 329 8.99 -17.85 11.26
C ALA A 329 10.07 -18.16 12.29
N LEU A 330 9.71 -18.66 13.48
CA LEU A 330 10.66 -19.08 14.52
C LEU A 330 11.60 -20.17 14.01
N TYR A 331 11.07 -21.18 13.31
CA TYR A 331 11.87 -22.24 12.71
C TYR A 331 12.89 -21.71 11.70
N LEU A 332 12.45 -20.81 10.80
CA LEU A 332 13.31 -20.17 9.79
C LEU A 332 14.37 -19.23 10.40
N HIS A 333 14.15 -18.75 11.61
CA HIS A 333 15.11 -17.91 12.35
C HIS A 333 15.96 -18.71 13.36
N ASN A 334 16.13 -20.00 13.14
CA ASN A 334 16.94 -20.89 13.97
C ASN A 334 16.46 -21.00 15.44
N ARG A 335 15.21 -20.61 15.74
CA ARG A 335 14.60 -20.67 17.07
C ARG A 335 13.70 -21.91 17.20
N GLU A 336 14.29 -23.10 17.00
CA GLU A 336 13.55 -24.35 16.93
C GLU A 336 12.84 -24.72 18.23
N GLN A 337 13.46 -24.46 19.38
CA GLN A 337 12.85 -24.71 20.69
C GLN A 337 11.60 -23.85 20.91
N ASP A 338 11.66 -22.59 20.50
CA ASP A 338 10.50 -21.68 20.57
C ASP A 338 9.42 -22.13 19.60
N ALA A 339 9.81 -22.50 18.36
CA ALA A 339 8.88 -23.05 17.39
C ALA A 339 8.18 -24.32 17.90
N ALA A 340 8.92 -25.22 18.57
CA ALA A 340 8.35 -26.43 19.19
C ALA A 340 7.35 -26.09 20.31
N ARG A 341 7.69 -25.11 21.17
CA ARG A 341 6.77 -24.65 22.25
C ARG A 341 5.46 -24.11 21.68
N TRP A 342 5.54 -23.29 20.62
CA TRP A 342 4.33 -22.74 19.96
C TRP A 342 3.56 -23.79 19.17
N HIS A 343 4.23 -24.80 18.61
CA HIS A 343 3.58 -25.94 17.96
C HIS A 343 2.76 -26.76 19.00
N ASP A 344 3.37 -27.01 20.15
CA ASP A 344 2.70 -27.71 21.28
C ASP A 344 1.49 -26.92 21.78
N TYR A 345 1.64 -25.59 21.90
CA TYR A 345 0.55 -24.70 22.26
C TYR A 345 -0.59 -24.74 21.23
N LEU A 346 -0.30 -24.70 19.93
CA LEU A 346 -1.28 -24.82 18.87
C LEU A 346 -2.07 -26.13 18.97
N GLY A 347 -1.38 -27.26 19.20
CA GLY A 347 -1.99 -28.57 19.36
C GLY A 347 -2.91 -28.67 20.60
N LYS A 348 -2.50 -28.08 21.73
CA LYS A 348 -3.30 -28.01 22.96
C LYS A 348 -4.51 -27.09 22.81
N LYS A 349 -4.33 -25.94 22.17
CA LYS A 349 -5.39 -24.94 21.98
C LYS A 349 -6.48 -25.39 20.99
N TYR A 350 -6.08 -26.10 19.95
CA TYR A 350 -6.95 -26.57 18.88
C TYR A 350 -6.74 -28.07 18.61
N PRO A 351 -7.19 -28.98 19.52
CA PRO A 351 -6.90 -30.41 19.42
C PRO A 351 -7.35 -31.03 18.09
N ASN A 352 -6.45 -31.80 17.46
CA ASN A 352 -6.70 -32.56 16.24
C ASN A 352 -7.17 -31.77 15.01
N ARG A 353 -7.08 -30.45 15.07
CA ARG A 353 -7.54 -29.59 13.96
C ARG A 353 -6.40 -29.12 13.06
N TYR A 354 -5.25 -28.80 13.62
CA TYR A 354 -4.13 -28.20 12.88
C TYR A 354 -2.81 -28.89 13.09
N THR A 355 -2.74 -29.81 14.03
CA THR A 355 -1.57 -30.65 14.30
C THR A 355 -2.00 -32.11 14.36
N ARG A 356 -1.10 -33.03 14.01
CA ARG A 356 -1.33 -34.47 14.11
C ARG A 356 -0.73 -35.02 15.41
N PRO A 357 -1.33 -36.06 16.04
CA PRO A 357 -0.71 -36.73 17.19
C PRO A 357 0.69 -37.22 16.83
N GLY A 358 1.68 -36.89 17.66
CA GLY A 358 3.08 -37.28 17.46
C GLY A 358 3.86 -36.49 16.40
N GLN A 359 3.24 -35.52 15.74
CA GLN A 359 3.90 -34.67 14.74
C GLN A 359 4.93 -33.76 15.44
N ASN A 360 6.16 -33.77 15.00
CA ASN A 360 7.17 -32.82 15.47
C ASN A 360 7.15 -31.51 14.66
N VAL A 361 7.82 -30.47 15.18
CA VAL A 361 7.81 -29.14 14.57
C VAL A 361 8.41 -29.10 13.17
N THR A 362 9.42 -29.93 12.89
CA THR A 362 10.05 -30.03 11.56
C THR A 362 9.07 -30.59 10.55
N GLU A 363 8.37 -31.68 10.89
CA GLU A 363 7.33 -32.26 10.04
C GLU A 363 6.21 -31.27 9.78
N PHE A 364 5.79 -30.54 10.82
CA PHE A 364 4.77 -29.49 10.70
C PHE A 364 5.16 -28.39 9.73
N VAL A 365 6.38 -27.87 9.83
CA VAL A 365 6.88 -26.86 8.92
C VAL A 365 7.05 -27.40 7.50
N MET A 366 7.56 -28.62 7.36
CA MET A 366 7.78 -29.25 6.05
C MET A 366 6.49 -29.58 5.31
N GLU A 367 5.38 -29.76 6.01
CA GLU A 367 4.07 -29.99 5.39
C GLU A 367 3.65 -28.82 4.48
N ARG A 368 4.08 -27.59 4.78
CA ARG A 368 3.84 -26.41 3.94
C ARG A 368 4.63 -26.43 2.61
N TYR A 369 5.70 -27.21 2.54
CA TYR A 369 6.53 -27.38 1.35
C TYR A 369 6.22 -28.68 0.59
N LYS A 370 5.22 -29.44 1.03
CA LYS A 370 4.86 -30.72 0.43
C LYS A 370 4.43 -30.57 -1.02
N GLU A 371 3.58 -29.60 -1.31
CA GLU A 371 3.15 -29.29 -2.68
C GLU A 371 4.34 -28.90 -3.57
N LEU A 372 5.30 -28.13 -3.04
CA LEU A 372 6.51 -27.79 -3.76
C LEU A 372 7.28 -29.04 -4.20
N MET A 373 7.40 -30.04 -3.31
CA MET A 373 8.11 -31.28 -3.62
C MET A 373 7.39 -32.15 -4.66
N ASP A 374 6.11 -31.89 -4.94
CA ASP A 374 5.33 -32.58 -5.97
C ASP A 374 5.48 -31.93 -7.36
N LEU A 375 6.05 -30.73 -7.47
CA LEU A 375 6.19 -29.98 -8.72
C LEU A 375 7.34 -30.45 -9.63
N GLY A 376 8.13 -31.45 -9.22
CA GLY A 376 9.25 -31.99 -9.98
C GLY A 376 10.58 -31.26 -9.77
N LYS A 377 11.67 -31.86 -10.30
CA LYS A 377 13.08 -31.49 -10.07
C LYS A 377 13.35 -29.99 -10.24
N ASP A 378 12.99 -29.42 -11.38
CA ASP A 378 13.39 -28.06 -11.75
C ASP A 378 12.76 -27.02 -10.81
N LYS A 379 11.51 -27.26 -10.38
CA LYS A 379 10.82 -26.36 -9.44
C LYS A 379 11.40 -26.43 -8.04
N VAL A 380 11.72 -27.64 -7.58
CA VAL A 380 12.36 -27.85 -6.28
C VAL A 380 13.77 -27.26 -6.28
N GLN A 381 14.53 -27.47 -7.34
CA GLN A 381 15.87 -26.88 -7.50
C GLN A 381 15.80 -25.34 -7.48
N SER A 382 14.89 -24.74 -8.26
CA SER A 382 14.70 -23.28 -8.29
C SER A 382 14.32 -22.71 -6.91
N ALA A 383 13.49 -23.42 -6.14
CA ALA A 383 13.15 -23.03 -4.79
C ALA A 383 14.36 -23.08 -3.84
N ILE A 384 15.18 -24.15 -3.94
CA ILE A 384 16.43 -24.25 -3.16
C ILE A 384 17.41 -23.14 -3.56
N GLU A 385 17.55 -22.83 -4.85
CA GLU A 385 18.40 -21.73 -5.32
C GLU A 385 17.93 -20.38 -4.78
N GLY A 386 16.61 -20.13 -4.78
CA GLY A 386 16.02 -18.92 -4.17
C GLY A 386 16.30 -18.80 -2.66
N LEU A 387 16.20 -19.90 -1.93
CA LEU A 387 16.55 -19.96 -0.50
C LEU A 387 18.06 -19.76 -0.28
N LEU A 388 18.93 -20.30 -1.16
CA LEU A 388 20.36 -20.05 -1.13
C LEU A 388 20.70 -18.59 -1.39
N MET A 389 20.04 -17.95 -2.35
CA MET A 389 20.19 -16.50 -2.57
C MET A 389 19.82 -15.70 -1.31
N ARG A 390 18.73 -16.09 -0.64
CA ARG A 390 18.35 -15.43 0.63
C ARG A 390 19.36 -15.71 1.74
N HIS A 391 19.86 -16.93 1.87
CA HIS A 391 20.94 -17.26 2.80
C HIS A 391 22.17 -16.36 2.58
N PHE A 392 22.65 -16.22 1.35
CA PHE A 392 23.80 -15.37 1.03
C PHE A 392 23.50 -13.89 1.30
N TYR A 393 22.28 -13.45 1.04
CA TYR A 393 21.88 -12.08 1.34
C TYR A 393 21.95 -11.78 2.84
N GLU A 394 21.41 -12.66 3.70
CA GLU A 394 21.50 -12.49 5.15
C GLU A 394 22.96 -12.42 5.63
N LEU A 395 23.84 -13.27 5.08
CA LEU A 395 25.28 -13.22 5.39
C LEU A 395 25.93 -11.90 4.96
N ALA A 396 25.54 -11.35 3.81
CA ALA A 396 26.08 -10.11 3.30
C ALA A 396 25.66 -8.87 4.11
N ILE A 397 24.48 -8.88 4.71
CA ILE A 397 23.97 -7.76 5.53
C ILE A 397 24.26 -7.89 7.03
N GLY A 398 24.86 -9.00 7.49
CA GLY A 398 25.34 -9.18 8.87
C GLY A 398 24.58 -10.20 9.72
N ASP A 399 23.55 -10.88 9.21
CA ASP A 399 22.79 -12.01 9.84
C ASP A 399 22.57 -11.90 11.37
N GLU A 400 22.11 -10.75 11.82
CA GLU A 400 21.95 -10.46 13.27
C GLU A 400 21.03 -11.46 14.02
N ASP A 401 20.13 -12.12 13.29
CA ASP A 401 19.10 -13.00 13.85
C ASP A 401 19.32 -14.49 13.56
N SER A 402 20.50 -14.90 13.11
CA SER A 402 20.78 -16.27 12.67
C SER A 402 19.85 -16.80 11.55
N ARG A 403 19.33 -15.89 10.73
CA ARG A 403 18.40 -16.22 9.62
C ARG A 403 19.08 -17.02 8.53
N ALA A 404 20.35 -16.71 8.25
CA ALA A 404 21.16 -17.44 7.28
C ALA A 404 21.21 -18.92 7.64
N GLN A 405 21.39 -19.27 8.91
CA GLN A 405 21.41 -20.65 9.40
C GLN A 405 20.02 -21.31 9.31
N GLY A 406 18.95 -20.56 9.56
CA GLY A 406 17.58 -21.06 9.38
C GLY A 406 17.29 -21.48 7.93
N TYR A 407 17.74 -20.68 6.94
CA TYR A 407 17.64 -21.05 5.53
C TYR A 407 18.43 -22.31 5.18
N VAL A 408 19.67 -22.46 5.69
CA VAL A 408 20.47 -23.69 5.48
C VAL A 408 19.72 -24.92 5.97
N ARG A 409 19.13 -24.86 7.17
CA ARG A 409 18.34 -25.97 7.72
C ARG A 409 17.16 -26.33 6.83
N LEU A 410 16.38 -25.34 6.40
CA LEU A 410 15.25 -25.57 5.52
C LEU A 410 15.67 -26.20 4.17
N ILE A 411 16.75 -25.69 3.57
CA ILE A 411 17.31 -26.21 2.33
C ILE A 411 17.71 -27.68 2.48
N GLN A 412 18.42 -28.01 3.56
CA GLN A 412 18.81 -29.39 3.86
C GLN A 412 17.61 -30.32 4.00
N GLN A 413 16.54 -29.82 4.62
CA GLN A 413 15.33 -30.61 4.83
C GLN A 413 14.56 -30.82 3.52
N ILE A 414 14.38 -29.77 2.71
CA ILE A 414 13.74 -29.87 1.38
C ILE A 414 14.51 -30.87 0.49
N HIS A 415 15.83 -30.74 0.42
CA HIS A 415 16.68 -31.62 -0.37
C HIS A 415 16.57 -33.09 0.07
N ARG A 416 16.57 -33.33 1.38
CA ARG A 416 16.42 -34.67 1.98
C ARG A 416 15.04 -35.27 1.68
N GLU A 417 13.97 -34.51 1.88
CA GLU A 417 12.60 -35.00 1.66
C GLU A 417 12.33 -35.27 0.18
N TYR A 418 12.86 -34.43 -0.73
CA TYR A 418 12.78 -34.70 -2.16
C TYR A 418 13.54 -35.96 -2.52
N GLY A 419 14.77 -36.17 -2.03
CA GLY A 419 15.55 -37.37 -2.29
C GLY A 419 14.92 -38.67 -1.78
N LYS A 420 14.05 -38.62 -0.75
CA LYS A 420 13.26 -39.78 -0.32
C LYS A 420 12.16 -40.15 -1.30
N LYS A 421 11.61 -39.21 -2.05
CA LYS A 421 10.55 -39.43 -3.04
C LYS A 421 11.06 -40.03 -4.34
N VAL A 422 12.33 -39.74 -4.68
CA VAL A 422 12.93 -40.23 -5.93
C VAL A 422 13.25 -41.73 -5.81
N GLU A 423 12.67 -42.54 -6.69
CA GLU A 423 12.96 -43.96 -6.75
C GLU A 423 14.44 -44.21 -7.08
N ARG A 424 15.02 -45.28 -6.53
CA ARG A 424 16.45 -45.62 -6.74
C ARG A 424 16.80 -45.75 -8.22
N SER A 425 15.89 -46.31 -9.03
CA SER A 425 16.05 -46.54 -10.47
C SER A 425 16.04 -45.25 -11.31
N GLU A 426 15.54 -44.14 -10.76
CA GLU A 426 15.41 -42.85 -11.47
C GLU A 426 16.41 -41.78 -10.99
N ARG A 427 17.21 -42.04 -9.95
CA ARG A 427 18.09 -41.06 -9.30
C ARG A 427 19.06 -40.38 -10.28
N ASP A 428 19.66 -41.11 -11.19
CA ASP A 428 20.61 -40.53 -12.14
C ASP A 428 19.97 -39.50 -13.08
N ARG A 429 18.68 -39.58 -13.28
CA ARG A 429 17.91 -38.72 -14.20
C ARG A 429 17.19 -37.55 -13.52
N VAL A 430 16.59 -37.77 -12.35
CA VAL A 430 15.67 -36.83 -11.73
C VAL A 430 16.09 -36.36 -10.33
N ASP A 431 17.23 -36.83 -9.80
CA ASP A 431 17.74 -36.39 -8.51
C ASP A 431 18.28 -34.96 -8.56
N LEU A 432 18.22 -34.26 -7.44
CA LEU A 432 18.78 -32.91 -7.30
C LEU A 432 20.31 -32.98 -7.31
N PRO A 433 20.99 -31.94 -7.83
CA PRO A 433 22.42 -31.78 -7.59
C PRO A 433 22.71 -31.74 -6.09
N THR A 434 23.89 -32.15 -5.67
CA THR A 434 24.29 -32.08 -4.27
C THR A 434 24.24 -30.64 -3.74
N LEU A 435 23.93 -30.47 -2.46
CA LEU A 435 23.84 -29.13 -1.83
C LEU A 435 25.12 -28.30 -1.98
N PRO A 436 26.35 -28.86 -1.86
CA PRO A 436 27.55 -28.10 -2.14
C PRO A 436 27.61 -27.58 -3.58
N LYS A 437 27.19 -28.40 -4.57
CA LYS A 437 27.13 -28.01 -5.98
C LYS A 437 26.11 -26.90 -6.23
N LEU A 438 24.91 -27.00 -5.66
CA LEU A 438 23.88 -25.95 -5.76
C LEU A 438 24.35 -24.66 -5.09
N ARG A 439 24.98 -24.78 -3.93
CA ARG A 439 25.55 -23.63 -3.20
C ARG A 439 26.62 -22.92 -4.03
N GLN A 440 27.53 -23.67 -4.63
CA GLN A 440 28.58 -23.12 -5.51
C GLN A 440 27.98 -22.44 -6.74
N LEU A 441 27.05 -23.08 -7.40
CA LEU A 441 26.36 -22.54 -8.60
C LEU A 441 25.69 -21.18 -8.31
N VAL A 442 25.01 -21.06 -7.18
CA VAL A 442 24.35 -19.80 -6.80
C VAL A 442 25.39 -18.74 -6.41
N LEU A 443 26.45 -19.14 -5.71
CA LEU A 443 27.54 -18.24 -5.33
C LEU A 443 28.26 -17.70 -6.58
N ASP A 444 28.65 -18.57 -7.52
CA ASP A 444 29.28 -18.16 -8.78
C ASP A 444 28.40 -17.18 -9.55
N ARG A 445 27.09 -17.45 -9.67
CA ARG A 445 26.13 -16.54 -10.31
C ARG A 445 26.10 -15.17 -9.64
N LEU A 446 26.19 -15.11 -8.32
CA LEU A 446 26.19 -13.83 -7.58
C LEU A 446 27.50 -13.06 -7.75
N ILE A 447 28.64 -13.78 -7.77
CA ILE A 447 29.98 -13.17 -7.83
C ILE A 447 30.36 -12.80 -9.29
N ASP A 448 30.02 -13.66 -10.26
CA ASP A 448 30.43 -13.48 -11.66
C ASP A 448 29.43 -12.69 -12.52
N ALA A 449 28.30 -12.26 -11.95
CA ALA A 449 27.33 -11.45 -12.69
C ALA A 449 27.97 -10.17 -13.24
N PRO A 450 27.64 -9.76 -14.50
CA PRO A 450 28.17 -8.56 -15.11
C PRO A 450 27.95 -7.29 -14.28
N PRO A 451 28.73 -6.22 -14.48
CA PRO A 451 28.48 -4.93 -13.86
C PRO A 451 27.09 -4.41 -14.22
N GLY A 452 26.34 -3.96 -13.21
CA GLY A 452 24.94 -3.49 -13.35
C GLY A 452 23.90 -4.59 -13.32
N GLU A 453 24.29 -5.86 -13.31
CA GLU A 453 23.39 -6.99 -13.11
C GLU A 453 23.61 -7.62 -11.72
N GLY A 454 22.51 -7.98 -11.05
CA GLY A 454 22.57 -8.63 -9.75
C GLY A 454 22.95 -7.68 -8.60
N TRP A 455 23.80 -8.15 -7.70
CA TRP A 455 24.20 -7.42 -6.49
C TRP A 455 25.24 -6.32 -6.76
N SER A 456 25.18 -5.23 -5.97
CA SER A 456 26.18 -4.17 -6.01
C SER A 456 27.59 -4.72 -5.68
N PRO A 457 28.66 -4.07 -6.17
CA PRO A 457 30.04 -4.44 -5.82
C PRO A 457 30.25 -4.56 -4.31
N GLN A 458 29.67 -3.66 -3.54
CA GLN A 458 29.76 -3.64 -2.08
C GLN A 458 29.10 -4.86 -1.44
N MET A 459 27.92 -5.28 -1.94
CA MET A 459 27.24 -6.48 -1.45
C MET A 459 28.06 -7.75 -1.73
N ARG A 460 28.68 -7.83 -2.92
CA ARG A 460 29.56 -8.96 -3.28
C ARG A 460 30.79 -9.02 -2.38
N LEU A 461 31.44 -7.87 -2.14
CA LEU A 461 32.57 -7.78 -1.21
C LEU A 461 32.18 -8.20 0.21
N GLN A 462 31.05 -7.73 0.70
CA GLN A 462 30.57 -8.09 2.02
C GLN A 462 30.28 -9.59 2.15
N LEU A 463 29.65 -10.18 1.12
CA LEU A 463 29.42 -11.62 1.07
C LEU A 463 30.72 -12.41 1.09
N LEU A 464 31.71 -12.05 0.25
CA LEU A 464 33.01 -12.73 0.20
C LEU A 464 33.72 -12.64 1.56
N THR A 465 33.65 -11.46 2.21
CA THR A 465 34.20 -11.25 3.57
C THR A 465 33.52 -12.16 4.58
N SER A 466 32.18 -12.23 4.57
CA SER A 466 31.41 -13.06 5.50
C SER A 466 31.65 -14.56 5.30
N LEU A 467 32.03 -14.95 4.09
CA LEU A 467 32.38 -16.34 3.74
C LEU A 467 33.87 -16.67 3.90
N ASN A 468 34.70 -15.70 4.28
CA ASN A 468 36.17 -15.81 4.29
C ASN A 468 36.75 -16.26 2.92
N LEU A 469 36.17 -15.77 1.82
CA LEU A 469 36.60 -16.07 0.48
C LEU A 469 37.48 -14.94 -0.10
N PRO A 470 38.52 -15.26 -0.90
CA PRO A 470 39.32 -14.23 -1.54
C PRO A 470 38.53 -13.45 -2.58
N VAL A 471 38.79 -12.16 -2.68
CA VAL A 471 38.22 -11.32 -3.73
C VAL A 471 38.88 -11.69 -5.08
N PRO A 472 38.12 -12.01 -6.14
CA PRO A 472 38.71 -12.35 -7.44
C PRO A 472 39.47 -11.16 -8.01
N LYS A 473 40.74 -11.32 -8.34
CA LYS A 473 41.62 -10.21 -8.81
C LYS A 473 41.13 -9.51 -10.07
N ASN A 474 40.40 -10.20 -10.93
CA ASN A 474 39.94 -9.70 -12.23
C ASN A 474 38.40 -9.60 -12.31
N ALA A 475 37.71 -9.45 -11.20
CA ALA A 475 36.25 -9.35 -11.23
C ALA A 475 35.81 -8.07 -11.98
N PRO A 476 35.01 -8.16 -13.04
CA PRO A 476 34.63 -7.02 -13.88
C PRO A 476 33.93 -5.90 -13.11
N TRP A 477 33.28 -6.23 -11.99
CA TRP A 477 32.57 -5.28 -11.14
C TRP A 477 33.47 -4.49 -10.18
N LEU A 478 34.76 -4.86 -9.99
CA LEU A 478 35.72 -4.11 -9.17
C LEU A 478 36.12 -2.77 -9.78
N THR A 479 36.14 -2.68 -11.11
CA THR A 479 36.56 -1.50 -11.86
C THR A 479 35.38 -0.67 -12.41
N ALA A 480 34.17 -1.18 -12.28
CA ALA A 480 32.98 -0.42 -12.67
C ALA A 480 32.87 0.84 -11.82
N PRO A 481 32.69 2.04 -12.43
CA PRO A 481 32.36 3.23 -11.65
C PRO A 481 31.10 2.88 -10.83
N VAL A 482 31.14 3.23 -9.55
CA VAL A 482 29.96 3.14 -8.69
C VAL A 482 28.92 4.07 -9.31
N VAL A 483 28.10 3.54 -10.19
CA VAL A 483 26.84 4.19 -10.55
C VAL A 483 26.05 4.11 -9.25
N ALA A 484 26.08 5.21 -8.51
CA ALA A 484 25.17 5.42 -7.41
C ALA A 484 23.77 5.34 -8.00
N THR A 485 23.20 4.14 -8.06
CA THR A 485 21.77 3.94 -8.08
C THR A 485 21.32 4.39 -6.70
N THR A 486 21.32 5.69 -6.52
CA THR A 486 20.68 6.35 -5.39
C THR A 486 19.19 6.12 -5.59
N PRO A 487 18.55 5.24 -4.83
CA PRO A 487 17.13 5.38 -4.61
C PRO A 487 17.03 6.72 -3.90
N GLY A 488 16.48 7.76 -4.60
CA GLY A 488 16.40 9.15 -4.17
C GLY A 488 16.53 9.44 -2.69
N MET A 489 17.74 9.63 -2.20
CA MET A 489 17.98 10.40 -1.00
C MET A 489 17.77 11.86 -1.39
N LEU A 490 16.55 12.34 -1.23
CA LEU A 490 16.29 13.75 -1.11
C LEU A 490 16.96 14.20 0.18
N THR A 491 18.08 14.93 0.03
CA THR A 491 18.68 15.69 1.12
C THR A 491 17.60 16.56 1.77
N ALA A 492 17.65 16.71 3.09
CA ALA A 492 16.70 17.43 3.92
C ALA A 492 16.42 18.90 3.56
N GLN A 493 17.03 19.44 2.50
CA GLN A 493 16.89 20.83 2.06
C GLN A 493 15.73 21.10 1.10
N GLY A 494 15.02 20.08 0.59
CA GLY A 494 13.95 20.25 -0.41
C GLY A 494 12.53 20.42 0.16
N VAL A 495 12.31 20.28 1.46
CA VAL A 495 10.93 20.19 2.02
C VAL A 495 10.46 21.43 2.80
N THR A 496 11.34 22.43 3.03
CA THR A 496 11.02 23.53 3.95
C THR A 496 10.28 24.73 3.34
N ASN A 497 10.02 24.76 2.04
CA ASN A 497 9.37 25.92 1.38
C ASN A 497 8.24 25.52 0.42
N ARG A 498 7.33 24.63 0.82
CA ARG A 498 6.05 24.56 0.12
C ARG A 498 5.00 25.41 0.84
N PRO A 499 4.28 26.27 0.13
CA PRO A 499 3.29 27.18 0.73
C PRO A 499 2.17 26.38 1.38
N THR A 500 1.71 26.84 2.53
CA THR A 500 0.57 26.31 3.28
C THR A 500 -0.79 26.49 2.59
N SER A 501 -0.82 27.20 1.47
CA SER A 501 -1.98 27.30 0.58
C SER A 501 -1.62 26.70 -0.77
N PHE A 502 -1.95 25.42 -0.95
CA PHE A 502 -1.78 24.72 -2.20
C PHE A 502 -3.03 24.91 -3.08
N ASN A 503 -2.89 25.72 -4.12
CA ASN A 503 -3.67 25.51 -5.33
C ASN A 503 -3.05 24.31 -6.04
N PRO A 504 -3.77 23.20 -6.23
CA PRO A 504 -3.23 22.07 -6.97
C PRO A 504 -2.78 22.57 -8.35
N PRO A 505 -1.60 22.14 -8.87
CA PRO A 505 -1.32 22.37 -10.26
C PRO A 505 -2.44 21.67 -11.03
N THR A 506 -3.31 22.43 -11.63
CA THR A 506 -4.19 21.97 -12.67
C THR A 506 -3.28 21.61 -13.84
N VAL A 507 -2.78 20.37 -13.86
CA VAL A 507 -2.38 19.80 -15.13
C VAL A 507 -3.68 19.74 -15.91
N ASP A 508 -3.84 20.70 -16.81
CA ASP A 508 -5.00 20.75 -17.67
C ASP A 508 -5.05 19.40 -18.38
N LYS A 509 -6.17 18.66 -18.17
CA LYS A 509 -6.37 17.35 -18.82
C LYS A 509 -6.13 17.46 -20.32
N LYS A 510 -6.33 18.63 -20.86
CA LYS A 510 -6.09 18.99 -22.25
C LYS A 510 -4.59 19.07 -22.57
N GLU A 511 -3.81 19.69 -21.70
CA GLU A 511 -2.35 19.77 -21.85
C GLU A 511 -1.69 18.38 -21.72
N ALA A 512 -2.12 17.56 -20.76
CA ALA A 512 -1.66 16.17 -20.63
C ALA A 512 -2.03 15.33 -21.88
N ALA A 513 -3.23 15.49 -22.42
CA ALA A 513 -3.66 14.81 -23.62
C ALA A 513 -2.91 15.29 -24.87
N GLU A 514 -2.52 16.56 -24.94
CA GLU A 514 -1.70 17.10 -26.03
C GLU A 514 -0.25 16.55 -25.98
N ILE A 515 0.33 16.43 -24.76
CA ILE A 515 1.64 15.81 -24.56
C ILE A 515 1.60 14.34 -25.00
N ASN A 516 0.55 13.57 -24.62
CA ASN A 516 0.36 12.19 -25.02
C ASN A 516 0.24 12.06 -26.54
N LEU A 517 -0.55 12.94 -27.16
CA LEU A 517 -0.73 12.96 -28.61
C LEU A 517 0.58 13.18 -29.35
N LYS A 518 1.41 14.15 -28.89
CA LYS A 518 2.70 14.45 -29.49
C LYS A 518 3.66 13.26 -29.36
N ALA A 519 3.83 12.74 -28.14
CA ALA A 519 4.70 11.59 -27.87
C ALA A 519 4.24 10.34 -28.65
N GLY A 520 2.93 10.09 -28.70
CA GLY A 520 2.36 8.97 -29.43
C GLY A 520 2.58 9.05 -30.95
N LYS A 521 2.42 10.23 -31.54
CA LYS A 521 2.73 10.45 -32.97
C LYS A 521 4.20 10.24 -33.28
N GLU A 522 5.07 10.74 -32.45
CA GLU A 522 6.53 10.58 -32.59
C GLU A 522 6.93 9.12 -32.47
N PHE A 523 6.40 8.41 -31.47
CA PHE A 523 6.63 6.98 -31.28
C PHE A 523 6.20 6.17 -32.52
N LEU A 524 4.97 6.33 -33.01
CA LEU A 524 4.45 5.57 -34.17
C LEU A 524 5.25 5.90 -35.45
N ALA A 525 5.66 7.14 -35.64
CA ALA A 525 6.47 7.56 -36.78
C ALA A 525 7.87 6.89 -36.79
N LYS A 526 8.49 6.71 -35.60
CA LYS A 526 9.74 5.98 -35.46
C LYS A 526 9.55 4.46 -35.57
N ASN A 527 8.47 3.94 -34.97
CA ASN A 527 8.23 2.51 -34.88
C ASN A 527 8.00 1.88 -36.28
N LYS A 528 7.26 2.55 -37.15
CA LYS A 528 7.01 2.07 -38.53
C LYS A 528 8.26 2.00 -39.42
N GLN A 529 9.36 2.63 -39.03
CA GLN A 529 10.63 2.56 -39.77
C GLN A 529 11.40 1.29 -39.46
N GLN A 530 10.99 0.52 -38.46
CA GLN A 530 11.63 -0.77 -38.11
C GLN A 530 11.22 -1.82 -39.16
N ALA A 531 12.20 -2.59 -39.63
CA ALA A 531 12.03 -3.52 -40.76
C ALA A 531 10.98 -4.64 -40.52
N ASP A 532 10.70 -4.95 -39.26
CA ASP A 532 9.79 -6.03 -38.83
C ASP A 532 8.42 -5.49 -38.36
N VAL A 533 8.16 -4.21 -38.51
CA VAL A 533 6.87 -3.58 -38.16
C VAL A 533 6.02 -3.37 -39.41
N VAL A 534 4.81 -3.86 -39.36
CA VAL A 534 3.80 -3.70 -40.42
C VAL A 534 2.80 -2.62 -40.00
N GLU A 535 2.58 -1.60 -40.82
CA GLU A 535 1.54 -0.59 -40.63
C GLU A 535 0.32 -0.90 -41.50
N ARG A 536 -0.88 -0.82 -40.90
CA ARG A 536 -2.15 -0.97 -41.59
C ARG A 536 -2.71 0.38 -42.07
N PRO A 537 -3.61 0.41 -43.07
CA PRO A 537 -4.27 1.65 -43.48
C PRO A 537 -5.04 2.37 -42.37
N SER A 538 -5.48 1.65 -41.33
CA SER A 538 -6.10 2.17 -40.13
C SER A 538 -5.15 2.96 -39.23
N GLY A 539 -3.82 2.79 -39.42
CA GLY A 539 -2.76 3.28 -38.53
C GLY A 539 -2.35 2.29 -37.43
N LEU A 540 -3.01 1.14 -37.33
CA LEU A 540 -2.54 0.04 -36.47
C LEU A 540 -1.17 -0.41 -36.93
N GLN A 541 -0.21 -0.50 -36.01
CA GLN A 541 1.07 -1.12 -36.29
C GLN A 541 1.23 -2.41 -35.48
N TYR A 542 1.87 -3.41 -36.06
CA TYR A 542 2.14 -4.66 -35.37
C TYR A 542 3.45 -5.30 -35.81
N ARG A 543 3.98 -6.15 -34.94
CA ARG A 543 5.14 -7.01 -35.16
C ARG A 543 4.78 -8.45 -34.84
N ILE A 544 5.13 -9.38 -35.71
CA ILE A 544 4.94 -10.82 -35.49
C ILE A 544 6.14 -11.36 -34.71
N VAL A 545 5.93 -11.74 -33.46
CA VAL A 545 6.97 -12.37 -32.62
C VAL A 545 7.01 -13.88 -32.87
N THR A 546 5.82 -14.49 -32.93
CA THR A 546 5.66 -15.91 -33.29
C THR A 546 4.54 -16.05 -34.30
N ALA A 547 4.82 -16.67 -35.41
CA ALA A 547 3.83 -16.96 -36.43
C ALA A 547 3.01 -18.21 -36.02
N GLY A 548 1.69 -18.04 -35.91
CA GLY A 548 0.77 -19.15 -35.70
C GLY A 548 0.40 -19.82 -37.03
N THR A 549 0.02 -21.08 -36.95
CA THR A 549 -0.41 -21.87 -38.10
C THR A 549 -1.88 -22.29 -38.04
N GLY A 550 -2.57 -21.95 -36.95
CA GLY A 550 -3.96 -22.34 -36.74
C GLY A 550 -4.97 -21.47 -37.47
N LYS A 551 -6.26 -21.72 -37.23
CA LYS A 551 -7.40 -20.96 -37.80
C LYS A 551 -7.33 -19.50 -37.35
N ARG A 552 -7.67 -18.56 -38.25
CA ARG A 552 -7.93 -17.16 -37.92
C ARG A 552 -9.36 -17.00 -37.40
N PRO A 553 -9.61 -16.16 -36.41
CA PRO A 553 -10.96 -15.90 -35.95
C PRO A 553 -11.73 -15.04 -36.97
N THR A 554 -13.05 -15.12 -36.88
CA THR A 554 -13.99 -14.26 -37.55
C THR A 554 -14.62 -13.28 -36.53
N GLU A 555 -15.36 -12.29 -36.99
CA GLU A 555 -16.07 -11.33 -36.12
C GLU A 555 -17.06 -11.98 -35.14
N LYS A 556 -17.51 -13.23 -35.46
CA LYS A 556 -18.51 -13.97 -34.67
C LYS A 556 -17.85 -14.92 -33.64
N ASP A 557 -16.56 -15.08 -33.70
CA ASP A 557 -15.84 -16.02 -32.82
C ASP A 557 -15.47 -15.34 -31.50
N LYS A 558 -15.27 -16.19 -30.48
CA LYS A 558 -14.54 -15.84 -29.26
C LYS A 558 -13.10 -16.30 -29.38
N VAL A 559 -12.21 -15.58 -28.75
CA VAL A 559 -10.78 -15.94 -28.68
C VAL A 559 -10.34 -16.05 -27.24
N ARG A 560 -9.41 -16.95 -26.98
CA ARG A 560 -8.71 -17.07 -25.70
C ARG A 560 -7.29 -16.61 -25.89
N VAL A 561 -6.88 -15.61 -25.12
CA VAL A 561 -5.57 -14.98 -25.26
C VAL A 561 -4.86 -14.78 -23.92
N HIS A 562 -3.54 -14.77 -23.96
CA HIS A 562 -2.72 -14.09 -22.98
C HIS A 562 -2.28 -12.74 -23.53
N TYR A 563 -2.19 -11.74 -22.66
CA TYR A 563 -1.70 -10.42 -23.07
C TYR A 563 -1.05 -9.63 -21.93
N THR A 564 -0.24 -8.65 -22.32
CA THR A 564 0.27 -7.58 -21.44
C THR A 564 0.10 -6.25 -22.15
N GLY A 565 -0.59 -5.30 -21.52
CA GLY A 565 -0.82 -3.95 -22.01
C GLY A 565 0.03 -2.91 -21.27
N LYS A 566 0.65 -2.00 -22.03
CA LYS A 566 1.51 -0.92 -21.54
C LYS A 566 1.17 0.40 -22.24
N VAL A 567 1.38 1.53 -21.52
CA VAL A 567 1.42 2.86 -22.13
C VAL A 567 2.81 3.15 -22.69
N ILE A 568 2.93 4.10 -23.61
CA ILE A 568 4.24 4.55 -24.10
C ILE A 568 4.79 5.63 -23.17
N ASP A 569 6.00 5.42 -22.65
CA ASP A 569 6.70 6.42 -21.85
C ASP A 569 7.06 7.64 -22.71
N LYS A 570 6.68 8.82 -22.24
CA LYS A 570 6.77 10.10 -23.00
C LYS A 570 8.18 10.63 -23.14
N LYS A 571 9.11 10.22 -22.30
CA LYS A 571 10.51 10.67 -22.31
C LYS A 571 11.37 9.72 -23.13
N THR A 572 11.17 8.42 -22.95
CA THR A 572 12.01 7.39 -23.60
C THR A 572 11.43 6.95 -24.94
N LEU A 573 10.16 7.21 -25.21
CA LEU A 573 9.40 6.70 -26.37
C LEU A 573 9.53 5.18 -26.51
N GLN A 574 9.41 4.46 -25.36
CA GLN A 574 9.43 3.00 -25.27
C GLN A 574 8.19 2.51 -24.52
N PRO A 575 7.80 1.24 -24.63
CA PRO A 575 6.77 0.65 -23.78
C PRO A 575 7.14 0.79 -22.30
N GLY A 576 6.31 1.52 -21.55
CA GLY A 576 6.52 1.90 -20.16
C GLY A 576 5.76 1.02 -19.16
N GLY A 577 5.02 1.65 -18.25
CA GLY A 577 4.27 0.95 -17.19
C GLY A 577 3.17 0.02 -17.71
N ILE A 578 3.06 -1.17 -17.10
CA ILE A 578 1.97 -2.12 -17.35
C ILE A 578 0.70 -1.56 -16.71
N PHE A 579 -0.39 -1.45 -17.49
CA PHE A 579 -1.71 -1.10 -16.95
C PHE A 579 -2.65 -2.31 -16.81
N ASP A 580 -2.40 -3.39 -17.57
CA ASP A 580 -3.15 -4.64 -17.44
C ASP A 580 -2.35 -5.82 -18.00
N SER A 581 -2.45 -7.01 -17.36
CA SER A 581 -1.78 -8.23 -17.78
C SER A 581 -2.54 -9.48 -17.34
N SER A 582 -2.82 -10.37 -18.26
CA SER A 582 -3.37 -11.69 -17.97
C SER A 582 -2.31 -12.67 -17.43
N TYR A 583 -1.04 -12.42 -17.72
CA TYR A 583 0.05 -13.22 -17.15
C TYR A 583 0.22 -12.96 -15.64
N GLU A 584 0.09 -11.69 -15.19
CA GLU A 584 0.13 -11.37 -13.76
C GLU A 584 -1.05 -11.95 -12.98
N LYS A 585 -2.20 -12.10 -13.65
CA LYS A 585 -3.40 -12.75 -13.09
C LYS A 585 -3.36 -14.27 -13.17
N ASN A 586 -2.33 -14.83 -13.80
CA ASN A 586 -2.15 -16.27 -14.09
C ASN A 586 -3.39 -16.93 -14.71
N SER A 587 -4.14 -16.19 -15.52
CA SER A 587 -5.38 -16.65 -16.16
C SER A 587 -5.55 -16.02 -17.54
N PRO A 588 -5.60 -16.82 -18.61
CA PRO A 588 -5.94 -16.31 -19.94
C PRO A 588 -7.38 -15.78 -19.95
N LEU A 589 -7.63 -14.78 -20.76
CA LEU A 589 -8.94 -14.17 -20.89
C LEU A 589 -9.62 -14.53 -22.22
N GLU A 590 -10.94 -14.61 -22.16
CA GLU A 590 -11.79 -14.87 -23.32
C GLU A 590 -12.56 -13.62 -23.70
N PHE A 591 -12.50 -13.25 -25.00
CA PHE A 591 -13.20 -12.09 -25.54
C PHE A 591 -13.98 -12.46 -26.78
N ASP A 592 -15.13 -11.83 -26.97
CA ASP A 592 -15.73 -11.71 -28.30
C ASP A 592 -14.81 -10.84 -29.17
N VAL A 593 -14.50 -11.28 -30.40
CA VAL A 593 -13.56 -10.55 -31.28
C VAL A 593 -13.96 -9.09 -31.49
N THR A 594 -15.25 -8.80 -31.50
CA THR A 594 -15.82 -7.45 -31.64
C THR A 594 -16.07 -6.75 -30.29
N GLY A 595 -15.84 -7.41 -29.16
CA GLY A 595 -16.07 -6.89 -27.82
C GLY A 595 -14.92 -6.09 -27.21
N VAL A 596 -13.90 -5.80 -27.98
CA VAL A 596 -12.66 -5.12 -27.55
C VAL A 596 -12.43 -3.81 -28.32
N ILE A 597 -11.38 -3.05 -27.99
CA ILE A 597 -11.04 -1.81 -28.71
C ILE A 597 -10.75 -2.11 -30.19
N LYS A 598 -11.01 -1.12 -31.07
CA LYS A 598 -10.96 -1.28 -32.54
C LYS A 598 -9.62 -1.85 -33.02
N GLY A 599 -8.51 -1.38 -32.46
CA GLY A 599 -7.18 -1.88 -32.80
C GLY A 599 -6.98 -3.35 -32.46
N TRP A 600 -7.57 -3.85 -31.37
CA TRP A 600 -7.58 -5.27 -31.03
C TRP A 600 -8.45 -6.08 -31.99
N THR A 601 -9.66 -5.63 -32.27
CA THR A 601 -10.55 -6.32 -33.25
C THR A 601 -9.84 -6.50 -34.57
N GLU A 602 -9.21 -5.43 -35.11
CA GLU A 602 -8.46 -5.52 -36.37
C GLU A 602 -7.29 -6.51 -36.29
N ALA A 603 -6.51 -6.45 -35.20
CA ALA A 603 -5.37 -7.34 -35.00
C ALA A 603 -5.82 -8.81 -34.86
N LEU A 604 -6.82 -9.10 -34.02
CA LEU A 604 -7.32 -10.45 -33.77
C LEU A 604 -7.81 -11.14 -35.06
N LEU A 605 -8.49 -10.43 -35.93
CA LEU A 605 -8.95 -10.95 -37.23
C LEU A 605 -7.78 -11.36 -38.15
N LEU A 606 -6.60 -10.81 -37.94
CA LEU A 606 -5.38 -11.14 -38.68
C LEU A 606 -4.55 -12.22 -38.03
N MET A 607 -4.65 -12.43 -36.72
CA MET A 607 -3.83 -13.33 -35.92
C MET A 607 -4.29 -14.78 -36.04
N PRO A 608 -3.49 -15.72 -36.56
CA PRO A 608 -3.79 -17.15 -36.50
C PRO A 608 -3.66 -17.68 -35.07
N LYS A 609 -4.41 -18.73 -34.72
CA LYS A 609 -4.20 -19.48 -33.47
C LYS A 609 -2.73 -19.94 -33.35
N GLY A 610 -2.15 -19.79 -32.15
CA GLY A 610 -0.76 -20.09 -31.84
C GLY A 610 0.21 -18.96 -32.18
N SER A 611 -0.29 -17.78 -32.60
CA SER A 611 0.57 -16.62 -32.86
C SER A 611 0.77 -15.75 -31.62
N LYS A 612 1.92 -15.07 -31.57
CA LYS A 612 2.26 -14.05 -30.59
C LYS A 612 2.69 -12.78 -31.30
N TRP A 613 1.97 -11.69 -31.06
CA TRP A 613 2.19 -10.41 -31.72
C TRP A 613 2.40 -9.29 -30.73
N GLN A 614 3.16 -8.27 -31.13
CA GLN A 614 3.23 -6.97 -30.50
C GLN A 614 2.38 -5.99 -31.30
N LEU A 615 1.44 -5.35 -30.63
CA LEU A 615 0.52 -4.38 -31.21
C LEU A 615 0.87 -2.99 -30.73
N PHE A 616 0.87 -2.01 -31.62
CA PHE A 616 1.06 -0.59 -31.31
C PHE A 616 -0.17 0.15 -31.82
N ILE A 617 -1.05 0.51 -30.90
CA ILE A 617 -2.41 0.96 -31.22
C ILE A 617 -2.52 2.46 -31.03
N PRO A 618 -2.76 3.24 -32.10
CA PRO A 618 -3.03 4.66 -31.99
C PRO A 618 -4.25 4.93 -31.10
N HIS A 619 -4.26 6.07 -30.42
CA HIS A 619 -5.31 6.41 -29.46
C HIS A 619 -6.73 6.31 -30.04
N TYR A 620 -6.95 6.70 -31.30
CA TYR A 620 -8.28 6.67 -31.96
C TYR A 620 -8.78 5.26 -32.31
N LEU A 621 -7.90 4.24 -32.26
CA LEU A 621 -8.24 2.82 -32.32
C LEU A 621 -8.31 2.18 -30.93
N ALA A 622 -8.06 2.96 -29.87
CA ALA A 622 -8.11 2.57 -28.47
C ALA A 622 -9.17 3.38 -27.71
N TYR A 623 -8.78 4.18 -26.72
CA TYR A 623 -9.69 4.93 -25.84
C TYR A 623 -9.84 6.41 -26.20
N GLY A 624 -9.25 6.88 -27.30
CA GLY A 624 -9.42 8.23 -27.85
C GLY A 624 -8.94 9.35 -26.92
N GLU A 625 -9.58 10.53 -27.05
CA GLU A 625 -9.25 11.72 -26.27
C GLU A 625 -9.61 11.60 -24.79
N ARG A 626 -10.57 10.74 -24.45
CA ARG A 626 -11.01 10.53 -23.06
C ARG A 626 -10.06 9.64 -22.26
N GLY A 627 -9.35 8.72 -22.93
CA GLY A 627 -8.59 7.68 -22.26
C GLY A 627 -9.48 6.67 -21.52
N SER A 628 -8.86 5.87 -20.64
CA SER A 628 -9.53 4.95 -19.72
C SER A 628 -8.86 5.05 -18.34
N PRO A 629 -9.23 6.06 -17.54
CA PRO A 629 -8.68 6.23 -16.20
C PRO A 629 -8.99 5.01 -15.27
N PRO A 630 -8.11 4.71 -14.29
CA PRO A 630 -6.92 5.48 -13.90
C PRO A 630 -5.65 5.16 -14.68
N GLY A 631 -5.62 4.12 -15.51
CA GLY A 631 -4.38 3.60 -16.11
C GLY A 631 -4.02 4.20 -17.47
N ILE A 632 -4.97 4.76 -18.22
CA ILE A 632 -4.75 5.22 -19.59
C ILE A 632 -5.26 6.66 -19.73
N GLY A 633 -4.34 7.58 -20.01
CA GLY A 633 -4.65 8.99 -20.25
C GLY A 633 -5.31 9.25 -21.61
N GLY A 634 -5.83 10.48 -21.81
CA GLY A 634 -6.34 10.89 -23.11
C GLY A 634 -5.24 10.89 -24.17
N ASN A 635 -5.58 10.46 -25.38
CA ASN A 635 -4.68 10.40 -26.55
C ASN A 635 -3.44 9.50 -26.41
N GLU A 636 -3.43 8.56 -25.48
CA GLU A 636 -2.29 7.64 -25.33
C GLU A 636 -2.28 6.56 -26.42
N VAL A 637 -1.09 6.31 -26.97
CA VAL A 637 -0.79 5.12 -27.79
C VAL A 637 -0.55 3.95 -26.85
N LEU A 638 -1.17 2.81 -27.17
CA LEU A 638 -1.07 1.61 -26.38
C LEU A 638 -0.18 0.57 -27.05
N TYR A 639 0.66 -0.06 -26.25
CA TYR A 639 1.41 -1.25 -26.61
C TYR A 639 0.76 -2.47 -25.99
N PHE A 640 0.56 -3.53 -26.79
CA PHE A 640 0.16 -4.83 -26.27
C PHE A 640 1.06 -5.93 -26.82
N GLU A 641 1.41 -6.87 -25.98
CA GLU A 641 1.87 -8.17 -26.38
C GLU A 641 0.71 -9.16 -26.24
N VAL A 642 0.29 -9.78 -27.33
CA VAL A 642 -0.88 -10.66 -27.38
C VAL A 642 -0.48 -12.02 -27.92
N GLU A 643 -0.84 -13.10 -27.19
CA GLU A 643 -0.66 -14.47 -27.58
C GLU A 643 -2.03 -15.13 -27.78
N MET A 644 -2.29 -15.58 -29.01
CA MET A 644 -3.54 -16.24 -29.40
C MET A 644 -3.49 -17.72 -29.06
N LEU A 645 -4.07 -18.09 -27.92
CA LEU A 645 -4.09 -19.48 -27.44
C LEU A 645 -5.11 -20.34 -28.16
N ASP A 646 -6.33 -19.81 -28.37
CA ASP A 646 -7.40 -20.55 -29.02
C ASP A 646 -8.41 -19.64 -29.72
N VAL A 647 -9.09 -20.20 -30.72
CA VAL A 647 -10.25 -19.64 -31.39
C VAL A 647 -11.44 -20.52 -31.04
N LEU A 648 -12.26 -20.02 -30.13
CA LEU A 648 -13.42 -20.71 -29.60
C LEU A 648 -14.60 -20.42 -30.54
N GLY A 649 -15.11 -21.23 -31.31
CA GLY A 649 -16.33 -20.95 -32.10
C GLY A 649 -17.45 -20.32 -31.27
N LYS A 650 -18.57 -19.97 -31.93
CA LYS A 650 -19.76 -19.45 -31.26
C LYS A 650 -20.29 -20.43 -30.22
#